data_18c35167d516d913c9b06e3f0900a6f6
#
_entry.id   18c35167d516d913c9b06e3f0900a6f6
#
_cell.length_a   1.000
_cell.length_b   1.000
_cell.length_c   1.000
_cell.angle_alpha   90.00
_cell.angle_beta   90.00
_cell.angle_gamma   90.00
#
_symmetry.space_group_name_H-M   'P 1'
#
loop_
_entity.id
_entity.type
_entity.pdbx_description
1 polymer ?
#
loop_
_entity_poly.entity_id
_entity_poly.type
_entity_poly.pdbx_seq_one_letter_code
_entity_poly.pdbx_strand_id
1 'polypeptide(L)'
;MAYYPAGRASGSRPARGAQCRLTRLTAAVHAALALSAASAAMLPVSAAQAQGAAVAQAGARGYSIPAGSLADALPRFADSAGVTVLFDAALVGQRRTAGLQGAYSVHEGFSRLLAGSGLGVQERSAGVFVLQALPQGSVTQLAPVQIDGEAAVVTPAWETSTDRRRMDDLQIRNWTDLSRRAEPGVNFNRTTNSINIRGLDQDRVLTRVDGIRLPWLDDGARGVKGGLEAVDFNSLSRLDIVRGADATGGGSGAISGIADLHTLNPADLLGGGKTFGALAKTDFDSADNSWGANAALAGQIHSNTFWLVQAGVRNGHELDNRGDVGGYGAKRTEPSPEDYDQRSFLMKLQQRVDGAHLFGLTGEYFKRNADIDNMWEQGPGTSYLIGENSTRKETERERVSFDYTYTAPDSGGLIDTAHAVVYWQRVRLDNSLDGIRGVDARAFIRPGDPFRYGFPNGPYGRSNSIQQTLFGASTEFTKRIAGASVSQLWSFGGEWYGNKTEQNSSGYDNCPVIRPGTLAPFGPRACDMLHTNQADVPQSKGNQWALWVQDEFSFADGKYTLAPALRYDHYEQKPQSTAGYESNPNAAALPPSNSGSRFSPKLLGTWRAAEQVSLYAQYAYGFKAPSATQLYTNYGGPGTYLRVGNPYLKPETSKGWELGAKLGSDDLGGAVSFFDNRYQNFIDGDVPLNASSPQWQPGWAGQYPLGVTGNVNRAKVRIYGAEASAHWKFAPGWRTWGSLAWAVGKDEGTGQYLNSVAPLKAVLGLGYGRDVWGVDAMLTTAMQRNKVEYPDASADAPNPDFKAPGYGVVDLMGYWRPAAVKGLQVQAGVFNLFDKKYWEAINVPTAGATAIPRAVDWYTEPGRSVRVSLTYQY
;
A
#
# COMPACT_ATOMS: atom_id res chain seq x y z
N MET A 1 -1.02 -48.24 52.46
CA MET A 1 0.12 -49.00 51.95
C MET A 1 0.57 -48.37 50.65
N ALA A 2 1.83 -47.98 50.70
CA ALA A 2 2.59 -47.27 49.71
C ALA A 2 2.70 -47.92 48.36
N TYR A 3 2.77 -47.10 47.29
CA TYR A 3 3.86 -47.18 46.32
C TYR A 3 3.90 -45.87 45.50
N TYR A 4 4.98 -45.12 45.66
CA TYR A 4 5.49 -44.14 44.73
C TYR A 4 6.33 -44.81 43.65
N PRO A 5 6.40 -44.29 42.45
CA PRO A 5 7.70 -44.13 41.83
C PRO A 5 8.03 -42.71 41.34
N ALA A 6 9.19 -42.30 41.83
CA ALA A 6 10.28 -41.55 41.19
C ALA A 6 9.98 -40.46 40.20
N GLY A 7 10.45 -39.27 40.59
CA GLY A 7 10.52 -38.03 39.86
C GLY A 7 11.27 -38.08 38.54
N ARG A 8 10.78 -37.31 37.61
CA ARG A 8 11.58 -36.78 36.49
C ARG A 8 12.01 -35.36 36.83
N ALA A 9 13.30 -35.20 36.86
CA ALA A 9 13.98 -33.95 37.05
C ALA A 9 13.52 -32.92 36.02
N SER A 10 13.14 -31.74 36.52
CA SER A 10 13.00 -30.53 35.75
C SER A 10 14.38 -30.09 35.23
N GLY A 11 14.68 -30.47 33.99
CA GLY A 11 15.81 -29.90 33.28
C GLY A 11 15.47 -28.48 32.86
N SER A 12 16.10 -27.54 33.54
CA SER A 12 16.16 -26.15 33.12
C SER A 12 16.77 -26.08 31.71
N ARG A 13 16.00 -25.71 30.75
CA ARG A 13 16.52 -25.36 29.41
C ARG A 13 17.39 -24.12 29.54
N PRO A 14 18.66 -24.15 29.12
CA PRO A 14 19.50 -22.95 29.13
C PRO A 14 18.95 -21.93 28.13
N ALA A 15 19.04 -20.67 28.52
CA ALA A 15 18.72 -19.55 27.68
C ALA A 15 19.47 -19.61 26.34
N ARG A 16 18.81 -20.02 25.28
CA ARG A 16 19.35 -20.10 23.92
C ARG A 16 19.38 -18.73 23.20
N GLY A 17 19.18 -17.62 23.91
CA GLY A 17 18.94 -16.34 23.29
C GLY A 17 20.13 -15.60 22.67
N ALA A 18 21.34 -15.69 23.22
CA ALA A 18 22.42 -14.78 22.84
C ALA A 18 23.41 -15.35 21.80
N GLN A 19 23.69 -16.64 21.81
CA GLN A 19 24.63 -17.24 20.85
C GLN A 19 24.00 -17.52 19.48
N CYS A 20 22.68 -17.75 19.41
CA CYS A 20 21.98 -17.93 18.13
C CYS A 20 21.77 -16.59 17.39
N ARG A 21 21.78 -15.46 18.11
CA ARG A 21 21.63 -14.11 17.53
C ARG A 21 22.87 -13.65 16.75
N LEU A 22 24.06 -13.92 17.28
CA LEU A 22 25.32 -13.57 16.61
C LEU A 22 25.58 -14.41 15.34
N THR A 23 25.23 -15.69 15.35
CA THR A 23 25.44 -16.59 14.21
C THR A 23 24.50 -16.24 13.04
N ARG A 24 23.26 -15.77 13.32
CA ARG A 24 22.34 -15.33 12.26
C ARG A 24 22.74 -13.99 11.65
N LEU A 25 23.25 -13.05 12.44
CA LEU A 25 23.80 -11.79 11.94
C LEU A 25 25.03 -12.04 11.05
N THR A 26 25.91 -12.95 11.46
CA THR A 26 27.09 -13.34 10.67
C THR A 26 26.69 -14.02 9.38
N ALA A 27 25.65 -14.87 9.38
CA ALA A 27 25.13 -15.52 8.18
C ALA A 27 24.48 -14.52 7.21
N ALA A 28 23.75 -13.53 7.75
CA ALA A 28 23.14 -12.47 6.93
C ALA A 28 24.18 -11.56 6.28
N VAL A 29 25.24 -11.21 7.02
CA VAL A 29 26.36 -10.42 6.51
C VAL A 29 27.16 -11.22 5.48
N HIS A 30 27.37 -12.53 5.70
CA HIS A 30 28.03 -13.39 4.71
C HIS A 30 27.18 -13.64 3.47
N ALA A 31 25.86 -13.76 3.61
CA ALA A 31 24.95 -13.87 2.47
C ALA A 31 24.89 -12.56 1.63
N ALA A 32 24.91 -11.41 2.29
CA ALA A 32 24.96 -10.11 1.63
C ALA A 32 26.31 -9.86 0.94
N LEU A 33 27.43 -10.28 1.58
CA LEU A 33 28.76 -10.22 0.99
C LEU A 33 28.92 -11.24 -0.14
N ALA A 34 28.30 -12.42 -0.04
CA ALA A 34 28.29 -13.41 -1.11
C ALA A 34 27.45 -12.97 -2.31
N LEU A 35 26.32 -12.30 -2.09
CA LEU A 35 25.51 -11.70 -3.15
C LEU A 35 26.21 -10.51 -3.83
N SER A 36 26.92 -9.69 -3.08
CA SER A 36 27.74 -8.60 -3.62
C SER A 36 29.00 -9.13 -4.32
N ALA A 37 29.60 -10.22 -3.83
CA ALA A 37 30.72 -10.90 -4.49
C ALA A 37 30.29 -11.68 -5.75
N ALA A 38 29.11 -12.27 -5.76
CA ALA A 38 28.54 -12.91 -6.95
C ALA A 38 28.20 -11.87 -8.04
N SER A 39 27.79 -10.66 -7.66
CA SER A 39 27.59 -9.55 -8.61
C SER A 39 28.92 -9.06 -9.19
N ALA A 40 30.02 -9.12 -8.42
CA ALA A 40 31.36 -8.75 -8.87
C ALA A 40 32.07 -9.88 -9.65
N ALA A 41 31.71 -11.14 -9.42
CA ALA A 41 32.30 -12.31 -10.10
C ALA A 41 31.66 -12.62 -11.47
N MET A 42 30.58 -11.92 -11.88
CA MET A 42 29.99 -12.03 -13.22
C MET A 42 30.55 -11.00 -14.22
N LEU A 43 31.78 -10.53 -14.04
CA LEU A 43 32.55 -9.76 -15.03
C LEU A 43 33.90 -10.43 -15.27
N PRO A 44 34.41 -10.40 -16.47
CA PRO A 44 33.88 -10.39 -17.80
C PRO A 44 34.24 -11.66 -18.58
N VAL A 45 33.37 -12.20 -19.39
CA VAL A 45 33.78 -13.09 -20.48
C VAL A 45 34.14 -12.21 -21.67
N SER A 46 35.43 -12.11 -21.84
CA SER A 46 36.18 -11.86 -23.07
C SER A 46 35.52 -11.00 -24.16
N ALA A 47 36.13 -9.87 -24.38
CA ALA A 47 36.17 -9.27 -25.72
C ALA A 47 36.76 -10.25 -26.72
N ALA A 48 35.93 -11.04 -27.35
CA ALA A 48 36.29 -11.67 -28.64
C ALA A 48 36.17 -10.58 -29.71
N GLN A 49 37.27 -10.25 -30.31
CA GLN A 49 37.35 -9.42 -31.50
C GLN A 49 36.43 -10.01 -32.56
N ALA A 50 35.29 -9.38 -32.80
CA ALA A 50 34.57 -9.50 -34.05
C ALA A 50 34.88 -8.26 -34.90
N GLN A 51 35.78 -8.39 -35.83
CA GLN A 51 35.79 -7.54 -37.00
C GLN A 51 34.43 -7.69 -37.70
N GLY A 52 33.59 -6.68 -37.61
CA GLY A 52 32.30 -6.71 -38.26
C GLY A 52 31.93 -5.31 -38.69
N ALA A 53 31.85 -5.11 -39.96
CA ALA A 53 31.06 -4.17 -40.77
C ALA A 53 30.52 -2.91 -40.07
N ALA A 54 31.04 -1.78 -40.48
CA ALA A 54 30.49 -0.45 -40.21
C ALA A 54 29.03 -0.39 -40.68
N VAL A 55 28.09 -0.44 -39.74
CA VAL A 55 26.75 0.05 -39.97
C VAL A 55 26.82 1.58 -39.95
N ALA A 56 26.59 2.19 -41.07
CA ALA A 56 26.54 3.63 -41.26
C ALA A 56 25.52 4.23 -40.30
N GLN A 57 25.97 4.98 -39.27
CA GLN A 57 25.13 5.84 -38.46
C GLN A 57 24.57 6.94 -39.37
N ALA A 58 23.29 6.89 -39.66
CA ALA A 58 22.56 7.94 -40.35
C ALA A 58 22.65 9.23 -39.52
N GLY A 59 23.40 10.25 -39.96
CA GLY A 59 23.49 11.57 -39.35
C GLY A 59 24.80 11.99 -38.71
N ALA A 60 25.80 11.10 -38.59
CA ALA A 60 27.12 11.53 -38.08
C ALA A 60 27.95 12.19 -39.20
N ARG A 61 28.43 13.42 -38.93
CA ARG A 61 29.37 14.15 -39.79
C ARG A 61 30.74 14.25 -39.14
N GLY A 62 31.80 14.29 -39.95
CA GLY A 62 33.15 14.53 -39.46
C GLY A 62 33.39 16.01 -39.14
N TYR A 63 33.79 16.26 -37.90
CA TYR A 63 34.14 17.60 -37.45
C TYR A 63 35.60 17.67 -37.06
N SER A 64 36.18 18.87 -37.27
CA SER A 64 37.55 19.22 -36.85
C SER A 64 37.55 20.64 -36.31
N ILE A 65 37.18 20.80 -35.06
CA ILE A 65 37.10 22.06 -34.33
C ILE A 65 38.26 22.08 -33.34
N PRO A 66 39.23 22.99 -33.45
CA PRO A 66 40.36 23.04 -32.55
C PRO A 66 39.96 23.47 -31.14
N ALA A 67 40.75 23.06 -30.13
CA ALA A 67 40.63 23.57 -28.77
C ALA A 67 40.82 25.08 -28.72
N GLY A 68 39.99 25.82 -27.93
CA GLY A 68 40.08 27.23 -27.87
C GLY A 68 38.95 27.92 -27.09
N SER A 69 38.65 29.16 -27.43
CA SER A 69 37.49 29.90 -26.92
C SER A 69 36.19 29.20 -27.35
N LEU A 70 35.24 29.07 -26.42
CA LEU A 70 33.92 28.53 -26.73
C LEU A 70 33.13 29.48 -27.65
N ALA A 71 33.37 30.78 -27.55
CA ALA A 71 32.78 31.80 -28.41
C ALA A 71 33.16 31.62 -29.88
N ASP A 72 34.36 31.12 -30.17
CA ASP A 72 34.83 30.88 -31.52
C ASP A 72 34.49 29.47 -32.01
N ALA A 73 34.45 28.50 -31.11
CA ALA A 73 34.20 27.12 -31.46
C ALA A 73 32.75 26.83 -31.80
N LEU A 74 31.77 27.45 -31.11
CA LEU A 74 30.36 27.26 -31.35
C LEU A 74 29.87 27.69 -32.75
N PRO A 75 30.23 28.90 -33.27
CA PRO A 75 29.88 29.26 -34.63
C PRO A 75 30.51 28.34 -35.69
N ARG A 76 31.79 28.01 -35.52
CA ARG A 76 32.48 27.08 -36.45
C ARG A 76 31.84 25.70 -36.48
N PHE A 77 31.37 25.21 -35.33
CA PHE A 77 30.66 23.95 -35.27
C PHE A 77 29.28 24.08 -35.91
N ALA A 78 28.53 25.13 -35.62
CA ALA A 78 27.22 25.42 -36.20
C ALA A 78 27.27 25.47 -37.73
N ASP A 79 28.25 26.23 -38.27
CA ASP A 79 28.48 26.33 -39.72
C ASP A 79 28.81 24.94 -40.33
N SER A 80 29.68 24.15 -39.68
CA SER A 80 30.08 22.82 -40.15
C SER A 80 28.93 21.82 -40.08
N ALA A 81 28.05 21.98 -39.10
CA ALA A 81 26.89 21.14 -38.87
C ALA A 81 25.69 21.53 -39.75
N GLY A 82 25.66 22.75 -40.26
CA GLY A 82 24.53 23.31 -41.01
C GLY A 82 23.35 23.67 -40.12
N VAL A 83 23.62 24.11 -38.88
CA VAL A 83 22.60 24.48 -37.88
C VAL A 83 22.83 25.92 -37.41
N THR A 84 21.82 26.52 -36.80
CA THR A 84 21.91 27.84 -36.20
C THR A 84 22.04 27.68 -34.68
N VAL A 85 23.06 28.35 -34.07
CA VAL A 85 23.19 28.43 -32.61
C VAL A 85 22.99 29.87 -32.14
N LEU A 86 22.06 30.06 -31.22
CA LEU A 86 21.76 31.34 -30.61
C LEU A 86 22.29 31.32 -29.17
N PHE A 87 23.14 32.30 -28.84
CA PHE A 87 23.66 32.43 -27.49
C PHE A 87 23.94 33.90 -27.15
N ASP A 88 23.82 34.24 -25.87
CA ASP A 88 24.28 35.52 -25.35
C ASP A 88 25.81 35.49 -25.17
N ALA A 89 26.52 36.48 -25.69
CA ALA A 89 27.97 36.59 -25.56
C ALA A 89 28.41 36.65 -24.08
N ALA A 90 27.58 37.21 -23.19
CA ALA A 90 27.85 37.24 -21.76
C ALA A 90 27.77 35.81 -21.13
N LEU A 91 26.97 34.96 -21.67
CA LEU A 91 26.79 33.55 -21.19
C LEU A 91 28.03 32.69 -21.51
N VAL A 92 28.63 32.92 -22.67
CA VAL A 92 29.82 32.18 -23.12
C VAL A 92 31.09 32.74 -22.46
N GLY A 93 31.20 34.06 -22.30
CA GLY A 93 32.30 34.73 -21.62
C GLY A 93 33.67 34.26 -22.10
N GLN A 94 34.57 33.95 -21.13
CA GLN A 94 35.93 33.44 -21.40
C GLN A 94 36.04 31.92 -21.32
N ARG A 95 34.91 31.18 -21.43
CA ARG A 95 34.91 29.72 -21.37
C ARG A 95 35.64 29.09 -22.55
N ARG A 96 36.34 27.98 -22.28
CA ARG A 96 37.14 27.27 -23.26
C ARG A 96 36.59 25.87 -23.51
N THR A 97 36.82 25.33 -24.69
CA THR A 97 36.53 23.97 -25.08
C THR A 97 37.79 23.20 -25.44
N ALA A 98 37.77 21.88 -25.21
CA ALA A 98 38.83 20.99 -25.68
C ALA A 98 38.81 20.76 -27.19
N GLY A 99 37.85 21.36 -27.91
CA GLY A 99 37.63 21.16 -29.32
C GLY A 99 36.85 19.88 -29.64
N LEU A 100 36.68 19.59 -30.94
CA LEU A 100 35.92 18.42 -31.39
C LEU A 100 36.61 17.82 -32.62
N GLN A 101 37.07 16.57 -32.52
CA GLN A 101 37.61 15.84 -33.64
C GLN A 101 36.98 14.47 -33.77
N GLY A 102 36.46 14.11 -34.94
CA GLY A 102 35.79 12.86 -35.19
C GLY A 102 34.43 12.98 -35.84
N ALA A 103 33.73 11.87 -36.02
CA ALA A 103 32.38 11.81 -36.56
C ALA A 103 31.35 11.76 -35.41
N TYR A 104 30.46 12.78 -35.39
CA TYR A 104 29.44 12.96 -34.35
C TYR A 104 28.11 13.40 -34.96
N SER A 105 27.02 13.12 -34.25
CA SER A 105 25.76 13.79 -34.52
C SER A 105 25.83 15.25 -34.00
N VAL A 106 24.91 16.13 -34.44
CA VAL A 106 24.89 17.53 -34.03
C VAL A 106 24.76 17.66 -32.51
N HIS A 107 23.92 16.88 -31.87
CA HIS A 107 23.72 16.90 -30.42
C HIS A 107 24.96 16.40 -29.65
N GLU A 108 25.61 15.36 -30.11
CA GLU A 108 26.85 14.88 -29.50
C GLU A 108 27.98 15.87 -29.66
N GLY A 109 28.05 16.56 -30.83
CA GLY A 109 29.01 17.64 -31.07
C GLY A 109 28.85 18.78 -30.08
N PHE A 110 27.63 19.28 -29.88
CA PHE A 110 27.38 20.30 -28.85
C PHE A 110 27.72 19.81 -27.44
N SER A 111 27.30 18.57 -27.10
CA SER A 111 27.55 18.00 -25.76
C SER A 111 29.06 17.93 -25.44
N ARG A 112 29.89 17.57 -26.42
CA ARG A 112 31.34 17.54 -26.25
C ARG A 112 32.01 18.91 -26.22
N LEU A 113 31.56 19.86 -27.06
CA LEU A 113 32.08 21.22 -27.07
C LEU A 113 31.76 21.96 -25.78
N LEU A 114 30.58 21.66 -25.18
CA LEU A 114 30.11 22.32 -23.95
C LEU A 114 30.56 21.59 -22.68
N ALA A 115 31.23 20.45 -22.79
CA ALA A 115 31.65 19.67 -21.63
C ALA A 115 32.53 20.48 -20.68
N GLY A 116 32.13 20.49 -19.38
CA GLY A 116 32.83 21.27 -18.34
C GLY A 116 32.60 22.80 -18.37
N SER A 117 31.82 23.34 -19.31
CA SER A 117 31.53 24.77 -19.40
C SER A 117 30.42 25.26 -18.47
N GLY A 118 29.60 24.37 -17.92
CA GLY A 118 28.37 24.70 -17.19
C GLY A 118 27.25 25.26 -18.08
N LEU A 119 27.34 24.99 -19.39
CA LEU A 119 26.34 25.36 -20.37
C LEU A 119 25.73 24.15 -21.04
N GLY A 120 24.47 24.25 -21.41
CA GLY A 120 23.74 23.25 -22.19
C GLY A 120 23.11 23.89 -23.43
N VAL A 121 22.66 23.06 -24.36
CA VAL A 121 21.98 23.50 -25.57
C VAL A 121 20.59 22.88 -25.64
N GLN A 122 19.61 23.66 -26.04
CA GLN A 122 18.23 23.23 -26.28
C GLN A 122 17.84 23.56 -27.74
N GLU A 123 17.33 22.57 -28.46
CA GLU A 123 16.78 22.79 -29.79
C GLU A 123 15.34 23.38 -29.65
N ARG A 124 15.12 24.56 -30.20
CA ARG A 124 13.82 25.24 -30.18
C ARG A 124 12.97 24.99 -31.43
N SER A 125 13.60 24.70 -32.52
CA SER A 125 12.98 24.31 -33.78
C SER A 125 14.02 23.56 -34.61
N ALA A 126 13.61 22.82 -35.64
CA ALA A 126 14.51 22.02 -36.45
C ALA A 126 15.74 22.78 -36.90
N GLY A 127 16.92 22.38 -36.39
CA GLY A 127 18.21 22.99 -36.70
C GLY A 127 18.49 24.33 -36.03
N VAL A 128 17.69 24.82 -35.09
CA VAL A 128 17.93 26.04 -34.30
C VAL A 128 18.13 25.68 -32.82
N PHE A 129 19.33 25.89 -32.33
CA PHE A 129 19.80 25.62 -30.97
C PHE A 129 20.00 26.88 -30.16
N VAL A 130 19.57 26.89 -28.91
CA VAL A 130 19.75 28.00 -27.97
C VAL A 130 20.59 27.50 -26.80
N LEU A 131 21.65 28.28 -26.50
CA LEU A 131 22.55 28.03 -25.37
C LEU A 131 21.93 28.57 -24.09
N GLN A 132 22.01 27.81 -23.02
CA GLN A 132 21.54 28.21 -21.68
C GLN A 132 22.52 27.79 -20.59
N ALA A 133 22.58 28.56 -19.49
CA ALA A 133 23.36 28.16 -18.32
C ALA A 133 22.72 26.94 -17.65
N LEU A 134 23.55 25.94 -17.33
CA LEU A 134 23.12 24.87 -16.45
C LEU A 134 23.16 25.37 -15.02
N PRO A 135 22.13 25.12 -14.17
CA PRO A 135 22.14 25.53 -12.78
C PRO A 135 23.38 25.01 -12.05
N GLN A 136 24.20 25.91 -11.48
CA GLN A 136 25.31 25.46 -10.62
C GLN A 136 24.77 24.97 -9.28
N GLY A 137 24.93 23.70 -8.98
CA GLY A 137 24.70 23.21 -7.63
C GLY A 137 23.85 21.94 -7.46
N SER A 138 23.61 21.22 -8.52
CA SER A 138 23.28 19.81 -8.39
C SER A 138 24.10 19.04 -9.42
N VAL A 139 24.77 17.99 -9.00
CA VAL A 139 24.94 16.87 -9.90
C VAL A 139 23.49 16.46 -10.20
N THR A 140 22.93 17.05 -11.24
CA THR A 140 21.73 16.55 -11.84
C THR A 140 22.15 15.19 -12.40
N GLN A 141 22.03 14.16 -11.58
CA GLN A 141 21.63 12.88 -12.10
C GLN A 141 20.40 13.29 -12.90
N LEU A 142 20.52 13.33 -14.24
CA LEU A 142 19.36 13.37 -15.10
C LEU A 142 18.40 12.39 -14.45
N ALA A 143 17.26 12.87 -14.00
CA ALA A 143 16.17 11.98 -13.64
C ALA A 143 16.17 10.97 -14.77
N PRO A 144 16.20 9.67 -14.52
CA PRO A 144 16.08 8.71 -15.58
C PRO A 144 14.99 9.29 -16.46
N VAL A 145 15.20 9.28 -17.78
CA VAL A 145 14.12 9.60 -18.69
C VAL A 145 13.11 8.53 -18.36
N GLN A 146 12.31 8.84 -17.38
CA GLN A 146 11.12 8.13 -17.04
C GLN A 146 10.27 8.34 -18.27
N ILE A 147 10.31 7.38 -19.15
CA ILE A 147 9.26 7.20 -20.12
C ILE A 147 8.14 6.62 -19.26
N ASP A 148 7.63 7.48 -18.39
CA ASP A 148 6.32 7.28 -17.82
C ASP A 148 5.37 7.41 -19.00
N GLY A 149 5.07 6.27 -19.57
CA GLY A 149 3.86 6.13 -20.38
C GLY A 149 2.64 6.17 -19.48
N GLU A 150 2.72 6.85 -18.33
CA GLU A 150 1.54 7.25 -17.61
C GLU A 150 0.88 8.35 -18.43
N ALA A 151 -0.13 7.91 -19.17
CA ALA A 151 -1.13 8.81 -19.72
C ALA A 151 -1.53 9.76 -18.59
N ALA A 152 -1.73 11.04 -18.91
CA ALA A 152 -2.14 12.03 -17.93
C ALA A 152 -3.47 11.59 -17.30
N VAL A 153 -3.35 10.90 -16.19
CA VAL A 153 -4.48 10.45 -15.36
C VAL A 153 -5.32 11.68 -15.00
N VAL A 154 -6.60 11.48 -14.80
CA VAL A 154 -7.52 12.48 -14.24
C VAL A 154 -6.82 13.22 -13.11
N THR A 155 -6.44 14.49 -13.33
CA THR A 155 -5.61 15.27 -12.42
C THR A 155 -6.25 15.31 -11.03
N PRO A 156 -5.62 14.74 -9.99
CA PRO A 156 -6.17 14.82 -8.64
C PRO A 156 -5.90 16.21 -8.04
N ALA A 157 -6.81 16.67 -7.19
CA ALA A 157 -6.63 17.95 -6.50
C ALA A 157 -5.48 17.89 -5.51
N TRP A 158 -5.39 16.81 -4.74
CA TRP A 158 -4.35 16.57 -3.74
C TRP A 158 -3.75 15.18 -3.89
N GLU A 159 -2.53 15.14 -4.38
CA GLU A 159 -1.71 13.95 -4.50
C GLU A 159 -0.35 14.18 -3.85
N THR A 160 0.17 13.16 -3.17
CA THR A 160 1.54 13.12 -2.67
C THR A 160 2.23 11.89 -3.20
N SER A 161 3.48 12.06 -3.63
CA SER A 161 4.32 11.00 -4.16
C SER A 161 5.51 10.75 -3.24
N THR A 162 5.79 9.48 -3.00
CA THR A 162 6.96 9.01 -2.23
C THR A 162 7.75 8.07 -3.11
N ASP A 163 8.83 8.58 -3.70
CA ASP A 163 9.72 7.82 -4.57
C ASP A 163 10.63 6.86 -3.78
N ARG A 164 11.34 6.01 -4.50
CA ARG A 164 12.29 5.04 -3.93
C ARG A 164 13.33 5.68 -3.04
N ARG A 165 13.91 6.80 -3.47
CA ARG A 165 14.94 7.51 -2.71
C ARG A 165 14.40 8.01 -1.37
N ARG A 166 13.22 8.61 -1.38
CA ARG A 166 12.54 9.08 -0.17
C ARG A 166 12.14 7.92 0.74
N MET A 167 11.67 6.80 0.17
CA MET A 167 11.42 5.58 0.96
C MET A 167 12.69 5.08 1.63
N ASP A 168 13.81 5.06 0.93
CA ASP A 168 15.09 4.64 1.48
C ASP A 168 15.60 5.63 2.52
N ASP A 169 15.64 6.95 2.24
CA ASP A 169 16.14 7.97 3.16
C ASP A 169 15.36 8.01 4.48
N LEU A 170 14.05 7.81 4.44
CA LEU A 170 13.16 7.75 5.60
C LEU A 170 13.00 6.32 6.15
N GLN A 171 13.69 5.32 5.58
CA GLN A 171 13.60 3.91 5.94
C GLN A 171 12.16 3.39 6.01
N ILE A 172 11.34 3.73 5.00
CA ILE A 172 9.95 3.29 4.86
C ILE A 172 9.95 1.89 4.27
N ARG A 173 9.42 0.90 5.01
CA ARG A 173 9.39 -0.52 4.62
C ARG A 173 7.98 -1.12 4.62
N ASN A 174 7.02 -0.38 5.15
CA ASN A 174 5.64 -0.78 5.27
C ASN A 174 4.72 0.43 5.43
N TRP A 175 3.42 0.20 5.46
CA TRP A 175 2.41 1.25 5.63
C TRP A 175 2.51 2.02 6.96
N THR A 176 2.91 1.36 8.04
CA THR A 176 3.10 2.01 9.35
C THR A 176 4.25 3.01 9.29
N ASP A 177 5.36 2.65 8.66
CA ASP A 177 6.49 3.55 8.47
C ASP A 177 6.10 4.77 7.62
N LEU A 178 5.32 4.56 6.53
CA LEU A 178 4.81 5.66 5.69
C LEU A 178 3.99 6.65 6.51
N SER A 179 3.03 6.15 7.29
CA SER A 179 2.18 6.95 8.17
C SER A 179 2.95 7.78 9.19
N ARG A 180 4.01 7.22 9.75
CA ARG A 180 4.79 7.84 10.83
C ARG A 180 5.84 8.81 10.33
N ARG A 181 6.31 8.68 9.09
CA ARG A 181 7.50 9.42 8.62
C ARG A 181 7.24 10.33 7.44
N ALA A 182 6.23 10.04 6.62
CA ALA A 182 5.95 10.83 5.43
C ALA A 182 4.52 11.37 5.39
N GLU A 183 3.53 10.55 5.70
CA GLU A 183 2.12 10.78 5.37
C GLU A 183 1.22 10.67 6.61
N PRO A 184 1.18 11.67 7.52
CA PRO A 184 0.42 11.61 8.78
C PRO A 184 -1.11 11.46 8.56
N GLY A 185 -1.63 11.81 7.39
CA GLY A 185 -3.03 11.61 7.00
C GLY A 185 -3.35 10.21 6.48
N VAL A 186 -2.32 9.39 6.26
CA VAL A 186 -2.43 7.98 5.88
C VAL A 186 -2.04 7.14 7.08
N ASN A 187 -2.94 6.34 7.61
CA ASN A 187 -2.67 5.47 8.74
C ASN A 187 -2.81 4.00 8.31
N PHE A 188 -2.20 3.10 9.04
CA PHE A 188 -2.40 1.66 8.85
C PHE A 188 -3.06 1.08 10.09
N ASN A 189 -4.26 0.54 9.89
CA ASN A 189 -5.02 -0.12 10.95
C ASN A 189 -4.59 -1.59 11.03
N ARG A 190 -3.79 -1.93 12.03
CA ARG A 190 -3.28 -3.30 12.24
C ARG A 190 -4.36 -4.30 12.63
N THR A 191 -5.50 -3.84 13.17
CA THR A 191 -6.59 -4.74 13.56
C THR A 191 -7.41 -5.22 12.37
N THR A 192 -7.42 -4.45 11.29
CA THR A 192 -8.11 -4.77 10.03
C THR A 192 -7.15 -5.04 8.87
N ASN A 193 -5.83 -4.90 9.08
CA ASN A 193 -4.80 -4.95 8.04
C ASN A 193 -5.18 -4.07 6.84
N SER A 194 -5.51 -2.81 7.09
CA SER A 194 -5.99 -1.90 6.06
C SER A 194 -5.41 -0.49 6.17
N ILE A 195 -5.35 0.17 5.01
CA ILE A 195 -4.94 1.56 4.91
C ILE A 195 -6.13 2.43 5.29
N ASN A 196 -5.88 3.45 6.13
CA ASN A 196 -6.87 4.42 6.53
C ASN A 196 -6.48 5.80 6.01
N ILE A 197 -7.35 6.42 5.22
CA ILE A 197 -7.20 7.78 4.70
C ILE A 197 -8.40 8.60 5.17
N ARG A 198 -8.14 9.73 5.83
CA ARG A 198 -9.19 10.64 6.34
C ARG A 198 -10.25 9.94 7.19
N GLY A 199 -9.88 8.86 7.89
CA GLY A 199 -10.78 8.14 8.80
C GLY A 199 -11.61 7.04 8.17
N LEU A 200 -11.41 6.70 6.92
CA LEU A 200 -12.02 5.52 6.29
C LEU A 200 -10.93 4.54 5.88
N ASP A 201 -11.22 3.26 6.04
CA ASP A 201 -10.30 2.17 5.80
C ASP A 201 -10.96 1.00 5.05
N GLN A 202 -10.26 -0.13 4.98
CA GLN A 202 -10.72 -1.35 4.32
C GLN A 202 -10.92 -1.14 2.81
N ASP A 203 -12.02 -1.63 2.26
CA ASP A 203 -12.39 -1.50 0.84
C ASP A 203 -12.93 -0.10 0.46
N ARG A 204 -12.86 0.89 1.39
CA ARG A 204 -13.18 2.30 1.15
C ARG A 204 -11.97 3.12 0.67
N VAL A 205 -10.78 2.56 0.77
CA VAL A 205 -9.55 3.08 0.15
C VAL A 205 -9.18 2.16 -1.00
N LEU A 206 -9.17 2.70 -2.22
CA LEU A 206 -8.74 1.92 -3.37
C LEU A 206 -7.22 1.78 -3.34
N THR A 207 -6.73 0.55 -3.30
CA THR A 207 -5.30 0.26 -3.44
C THR A 207 -5.05 -0.40 -4.80
N ARG A 208 -4.02 0.06 -5.51
CA ARG A 208 -3.60 -0.51 -6.80
C ARG A 208 -2.11 -0.80 -6.80
N VAL A 209 -1.69 -1.77 -7.59
CA VAL A 209 -0.28 -2.06 -7.89
C VAL A 209 -0.12 -2.07 -9.41
N ASP A 210 0.67 -1.14 -9.96
CA ASP A 210 0.79 -0.90 -11.40
C ASP A 210 -0.59 -0.74 -12.07
N GLY A 211 -1.49 0.06 -11.48
CA GLY A 211 -2.85 0.31 -11.95
C GLY A 211 -3.86 -0.81 -11.69
N ILE A 212 -3.44 -1.99 -11.23
CA ILE A 212 -4.29 -3.16 -10.97
C ILE A 212 -4.76 -3.15 -9.52
N ARG A 213 -6.07 -3.29 -9.32
CA ARG A 213 -6.71 -3.30 -7.99
C ARG A 213 -6.16 -4.40 -7.09
N LEU A 214 -5.76 -4.04 -5.87
CA LEU A 214 -5.42 -4.96 -4.80
C LEU A 214 -6.63 -5.07 -3.85
N PRO A 215 -7.29 -6.23 -3.77
CA PRO A 215 -8.49 -6.36 -2.95
C PRO A 215 -8.13 -6.41 -1.46
N TRP A 216 -8.93 -5.74 -0.64
CA TRP A 216 -9.01 -6.03 0.77
C TRP A 216 -10.07 -7.11 0.99
N LEU A 217 -9.67 -8.21 1.65
CA LEU A 217 -10.51 -9.37 1.90
C LEU A 217 -10.99 -9.38 3.34
N ASP A 218 -12.24 -9.75 3.57
CA ASP A 218 -12.85 -9.85 4.89
C ASP A 218 -13.70 -11.11 5.01
N ASP A 219 -13.28 -12.01 5.87
CA ASP A 219 -14.10 -13.00 6.51
C ASP A 219 -14.22 -12.65 8.00
N GLY A 220 -15.00 -11.62 8.28
CA GLY A 220 -15.13 -11.06 9.63
C GLY A 220 -15.71 -12.06 10.63
N ALA A 221 -16.47 -13.04 10.16
CA ALA A 221 -17.01 -14.11 10.98
C ALA A 221 -15.92 -15.05 11.52
N ARG A 222 -14.82 -15.18 10.78
CA ARG A 222 -13.67 -16.03 11.10
C ARG A 222 -12.43 -15.25 11.53
N GLY A 223 -12.51 -13.91 11.56
CA GLY A 223 -11.40 -13.05 11.93
C GLY A 223 -10.25 -12.99 10.90
N VAL A 224 -10.52 -13.39 9.66
CA VAL A 224 -9.53 -13.33 8.55
C VAL A 224 -9.76 -12.06 7.75
N LYS A 225 -8.81 -11.11 7.85
CA LYS A 225 -8.90 -9.78 7.21
C LYS A 225 -7.54 -9.35 6.71
N GLY A 226 -7.48 -8.71 5.53
CA GLY A 226 -6.25 -8.17 4.98
C GLY A 226 -6.16 -8.26 3.47
N GLY A 227 -4.93 -8.37 2.97
CA GLY A 227 -4.57 -8.45 1.56
C GLY A 227 -3.77 -7.23 1.09
N LEU A 228 -3.94 -6.06 1.71
CA LEU A 228 -3.21 -4.83 1.35
C LEU A 228 -1.74 -4.86 1.81
N GLU A 229 -1.39 -5.74 2.73
CA GLU A 229 -0.02 -6.03 3.16
C GLU A 229 0.73 -6.98 2.21
N ALA A 230 0.05 -7.55 1.21
CA ALA A 230 0.64 -8.49 0.24
C ALA A 230 1.51 -7.80 -0.82
N VAL A 231 2.37 -6.87 -0.39
CA VAL A 231 3.31 -6.12 -1.23
C VAL A 231 4.65 -5.97 -0.51
N ASP A 232 5.74 -6.26 -1.20
CA ASP A 232 7.07 -5.94 -0.72
C ASP A 232 7.45 -4.51 -1.10
N PHE A 233 7.64 -3.63 -0.12
CA PHE A 233 8.05 -2.25 -0.35
C PHE A 233 9.43 -2.14 -1.04
N ASN A 234 10.27 -3.18 -0.94
CA ASN A 234 11.51 -3.23 -1.68
C ASN A 234 11.34 -3.46 -3.19
N SER A 235 10.16 -3.93 -3.63
CA SER A 235 9.82 -4.04 -5.05
C SER A 235 9.26 -2.74 -5.66
N LEU A 236 9.02 -1.70 -4.84
CA LEU A 236 8.42 -0.46 -5.30
C LEU A 236 9.46 0.54 -5.79
N SER A 237 9.14 1.26 -6.85
CA SER A 237 9.84 2.46 -7.32
C SER A 237 9.22 3.74 -6.75
N ARG A 238 7.88 3.77 -6.62
CA ARG A 238 7.11 4.93 -6.18
C ARG A 238 5.80 4.49 -5.52
N LEU A 239 5.30 5.33 -4.65
CA LEU A 239 3.98 5.21 -4.01
C LEU A 239 3.30 6.57 -4.06
N ASP A 240 2.10 6.62 -4.63
CA ASP A 240 1.30 7.83 -4.78
C ASP A 240 0.02 7.71 -3.93
N ILE A 241 -0.31 8.78 -3.23
CA ILE A 241 -1.52 8.87 -2.41
C ILE A 241 -2.40 10.01 -2.91
N VAL A 242 -3.55 9.67 -3.46
CA VAL A 242 -4.62 10.62 -3.76
C VAL A 242 -5.58 10.64 -2.58
N ARG A 243 -5.88 11.82 -2.06
CA ARG A 243 -6.78 12.00 -0.92
C ARG A 243 -8.15 12.51 -1.36
N GLY A 244 -9.17 12.06 -0.65
CA GLY A 244 -10.55 12.43 -0.92
C GLY A 244 -11.24 11.51 -1.92
N ALA A 245 -12.53 11.76 -2.15
CA ALA A 245 -13.32 11.02 -3.11
C ALA A 245 -12.82 11.28 -4.54
N ASP A 246 -12.47 10.23 -5.26
CA ASP A 246 -12.12 10.30 -6.67
C ASP A 246 -12.56 9.04 -7.43
N ALA A 247 -13.87 8.83 -7.53
CA ALA A 247 -14.38 7.71 -8.31
C ALA A 247 -14.08 7.87 -9.80
N THR A 248 -13.91 9.10 -10.31
CA THR A 248 -13.58 9.32 -11.73
C THR A 248 -12.22 8.72 -12.07
N GLY A 249 -11.20 8.93 -11.22
CA GLY A 249 -9.87 8.36 -11.43
C GLY A 249 -9.72 6.90 -10.99
N GLY A 250 -10.55 6.42 -10.06
CA GLY A 250 -10.39 5.10 -9.45
C GLY A 250 -11.58 4.16 -9.53
N GLY A 251 -12.80 4.68 -9.69
CA GLY A 251 -14.02 3.86 -9.65
C GLY A 251 -14.41 3.40 -8.25
N SER A 252 -15.00 2.22 -8.15
CA SER A 252 -15.49 1.67 -6.89
C SER A 252 -14.35 1.50 -5.88
N GLY A 253 -14.57 1.93 -4.63
CA GLY A 253 -13.59 1.90 -3.54
C GLY A 253 -12.83 3.21 -3.37
N ALA A 254 -12.76 4.10 -4.37
CA ALA A 254 -12.14 5.42 -4.27
C ALA A 254 -13.10 6.43 -3.59
N ILE A 255 -13.57 6.07 -2.39
CA ILE A 255 -14.55 6.88 -1.64
C ILE A 255 -13.85 7.80 -0.63
N SER A 256 -12.66 7.43 -0.18
CA SER A 256 -11.84 8.17 0.78
C SER A 256 -10.47 8.56 0.20
N GLY A 257 -9.97 7.80 -0.73
CA GLY A 257 -8.69 8.03 -1.38
C GLY A 257 -8.23 6.84 -2.22
N ILE A 258 -7.08 7.02 -2.86
CA ILE A 258 -6.42 6.01 -3.66
C ILE A 258 -4.97 5.88 -3.19
N ALA A 259 -4.47 4.66 -3.09
CA ALA A 259 -3.07 4.35 -2.88
C ALA A 259 -2.55 3.58 -4.09
N ASP A 260 -1.71 4.23 -4.90
CA ASP A 260 -1.10 3.65 -6.10
C ASP A 260 0.35 3.28 -5.83
N LEU A 261 0.66 2.01 -6.00
CA LEU A 261 1.99 1.45 -5.83
C LEU A 261 2.55 1.11 -7.20
N HIS A 262 3.73 1.62 -7.48
CA HIS A 262 4.44 1.37 -8.75
C HIS A 262 5.63 0.47 -8.45
N THR A 263 5.67 -0.69 -9.11
CA THR A 263 6.79 -1.62 -8.94
C THR A 263 7.99 -1.20 -9.80
N LEU A 264 9.19 -1.64 -9.41
CA LEU A 264 10.42 -1.38 -10.16
C LEU A 264 10.27 -1.72 -11.64
N ASN A 265 10.80 -0.85 -12.48
CA ASN A 265 10.91 -1.02 -13.93
C ASN A 265 12.38 -1.17 -14.35
N PRO A 266 12.70 -1.75 -15.50
CA PRO A 266 14.06 -1.81 -16.00
C PRO A 266 14.75 -0.43 -16.02
N ALA A 267 14.02 0.64 -16.38
CA ALA A 267 14.52 2.00 -16.43
C ALA A 267 15.05 2.53 -15.08
N ASP A 268 14.50 2.07 -13.95
CA ASP A 268 14.92 2.47 -12.60
C ASP A 268 16.38 2.06 -12.29
N LEU A 269 16.86 0.99 -12.93
CA LEU A 269 18.21 0.47 -12.75
C LEU A 269 19.14 0.76 -13.94
N LEU A 270 18.60 1.05 -15.12
CA LEU A 270 19.35 1.28 -16.36
C LEU A 270 19.61 2.77 -16.66
N GLY A 271 19.45 3.65 -15.69
CA GLY A 271 19.66 5.09 -15.85
C GLY A 271 21.06 5.45 -16.37
N GLY A 272 21.17 6.57 -17.11
CA GLY A 272 22.44 7.07 -17.60
C GLY A 272 23.04 6.30 -18.79
N GLY A 273 22.24 5.55 -19.56
CA GLY A 273 22.69 4.82 -20.74
C GLY A 273 23.34 3.47 -20.42
N LYS A 274 23.16 2.96 -19.21
CA LYS A 274 23.64 1.62 -18.82
C LYS A 274 22.83 0.54 -19.54
N THR A 275 23.53 -0.52 -19.96
CA THR A 275 22.90 -1.73 -20.53
C THR A 275 22.66 -2.81 -19.47
N PHE A 276 23.21 -2.64 -18.27
CA PHE A 276 23.02 -3.51 -17.12
C PHE A 276 23.00 -2.69 -15.84
N GLY A 277 22.12 -3.03 -14.91
CA GLY A 277 21.98 -2.41 -13.60
C GLY A 277 21.68 -3.47 -12.54
N ALA A 278 22.13 -3.25 -11.34
CA ALA A 278 21.89 -4.12 -10.19
C ALA A 278 21.62 -3.28 -8.94
N LEU A 279 20.72 -3.79 -8.12
CA LEU A 279 20.41 -3.26 -6.79
C LEU A 279 20.43 -4.42 -5.80
N ALA A 280 21.19 -4.29 -4.71
CA ALA A 280 21.15 -5.22 -3.60
C ALA A 280 20.90 -4.44 -2.30
N LYS A 281 20.02 -4.93 -1.46
CA LYS A 281 19.70 -4.33 -0.17
C LYS A 281 19.57 -5.39 0.90
N THR A 282 20.15 -5.14 2.06
CA THR A 282 19.91 -5.94 3.27
C THR A 282 19.61 -5.00 4.41
N ASP A 283 18.73 -5.43 5.30
CA ASP A 283 18.36 -4.63 6.46
C ASP A 283 18.06 -5.50 7.68
N PHE A 284 18.26 -4.89 8.84
CA PHE A 284 17.90 -5.42 10.16
C PHE A 284 17.06 -4.42 10.92
N ASP A 285 16.03 -4.89 11.65
CA ASP A 285 15.23 -4.09 12.55
C ASP A 285 15.07 -4.79 13.91
N SER A 286 15.41 -4.08 14.97
CA SER A 286 15.27 -4.62 16.31
C SER A 286 13.84 -4.56 16.85
N ALA A 287 12.91 -3.83 16.22
CA ALA A 287 11.52 -3.73 16.66
C ALA A 287 10.75 -5.06 16.55
N ASP A 288 11.12 -5.88 15.58
CA ASP A 288 10.57 -7.23 15.35
C ASP A 288 11.69 -8.26 15.14
N ASN A 289 12.92 -7.91 15.51
CA ASN A 289 14.13 -8.71 15.28
C ASN A 289 14.22 -9.26 13.85
N SER A 290 13.71 -8.51 12.88
CA SER A 290 13.68 -8.95 11.50
C SER A 290 14.98 -8.65 10.77
N TRP A 291 15.32 -9.53 9.82
CA TRP A 291 16.29 -9.25 8.79
C TRP A 291 15.71 -9.51 7.42
N GLY A 292 16.09 -8.70 6.44
CA GLY A 292 15.68 -8.80 5.06
C GLY A 292 16.85 -8.74 4.10
N ALA A 293 16.72 -9.41 2.96
CA ALA A 293 17.59 -9.28 1.81
C ALA A 293 16.76 -9.18 0.54
N ASN A 294 17.17 -8.27 -0.34
CA ASN A 294 16.51 -8.02 -1.60
C ASN A 294 17.56 -7.79 -2.68
N ALA A 295 17.36 -8.33 -3.86
CA ALA A 295 18.20 -8.10 -5.01
C ALA A 295 17.35 -7.87 -6.26
N ALA A 296 17.70 -6.87 -7.06
CA ALA A 296 17.09 -6.61 -8.36
C ALA A 296 18.18 -6.46 -9.41
N LEU A 297 17.97 -7.07 -10.56
CA LEU A 297 18.84 -7.00 -11.74
C LEU A 297 18.01 -6.53 -12.92
N ALA A 298 18.56 -5.64 -13.73
CA ALA A 298 17.95 -5.23 -14.97
C ALA A 298 18.98 -5.21 -16.09
N GLY A 299 18.53 -5.45 -17.29
CA GLY A 299 19.43 -5.48 -18.44
C GLY A 299 18.71 -5.18 -19.75
N GLN A 300 19.50 -4.81 -20.73
CA GLN A 300 19.11 -4.62 -22.11
C GLN A 300 19.68 -5.77 -22.95
N ILE A 301 18.80 -6.58 -23.58
CA ILE A 301 19.23 -7.68 -24.45
C ILE A 301 19.61 -7.14 -25.82
N HIS A 302 18.74 -6.27 -26.37
CA HIS A 302 18.92 -5.54 -27.62
C HIS A 302 18.51 -4.08 -27.40
N SER A 303 18.77 -3.20 -28.33
CA SER A 303 18.45 -1.77 -28.21
C SER A 303 17.01 -1.47 -27.74
N ASN A 304 16.09 -2.38 -27.94
CA ASN A 304 14.65 -2.19 -27.71
C ASN A 304 14.03 -3.22 -26.75
N THR A 305 14.82 -4.14 -26.18
CA THR A 305 14.33 -5.20 -25.28
C THR A 305 14.97 -5.05 -23.91
N PHE A 306 14.17 -4.87 -22.88
CA PHE A 306 14.61 -4.65 -21.50
C PHE A 306 13.99 -5.70 -20.60
N TRP A 307 14.71 -6.08 -19.57
CA TRP A 307 14.25 -7.03 -18.56
C TRP A 307 14.61 -6.56 -17.15
N LEU A 308 13.82 -6.98 -16.19
CA LEU A 308 14.09 -6.83 -14.76
C LEU A 308 13.66 -8.10 -14.04
N VAL A 309 14.48 -8.53 -13.08
CA VAL A 309 14.15 -9.59 -12.11
C VAL A 309 14.52 -9.08 -10.73
N GLN A 310 13.59 -9.20 -9.78
CA GLN A 310 13.80 -8.87 -8.38
C GLN A 310 13.34 -10.03 -7.51
N ALA A 311 14.09 -10.34 -6.46
CA ALA A 311 13.72 -11.30 -5.43
C ALA A 311 14.03 -10.75 -4.05
N GLY A 312 13.14 -11.01 -3.09
CA GLY A 312 13.26 -10.58 -1.72
C GLY A 312 12.90 -11.69 -0.73
N VAL A 313 13.58 -11.68 0.41
CA VAL A 313 13.27 -12.53 1.55
C VAL A 313 13.33 -11.71 2.84
N ARG A 314 12.46 -12.03 3.80
CA ARG A 314 12.49 -11.45 5.14
C ARG A 314 12.07 -12.51 6.15
N ASN A 315 12.76 -12.52 7.30
CA ASN A 315 12.35 -13.30 8.47
C ASN A 315 12.33 -12.38 9.67
N GLY A 316 11.45 -12.61 10.60
CA GLY A 316 11.34 -11.82 11.81
C GLY A 316 10.41 -12.48 12.83
N HIS A 317 10.17 -11.74 13.89
CA HIS A 317 9.39 -12.19 15.03
C HIS A 317 8.21 -11.24 15.27
N GLU A 318 7.55 -11.39 16.42
CA GLU A 318 6.51 -10.46 16.86
C GLU A 318 7.04 -9.02 16.92
N LEU A 319 6.17 -8.08 16.60
CA LEU A 319 6.47 -6.67 16.80
C LEU A 319 6.45 -6.36 18.31
N ASP A 320 7.60 -5.94 18.84
CA ASP A 320 7.69 -5.50 20.22
C ASP A 320 6.66 -4.41 20.55
N ASN A 321 6.21 -4.38 21.80
CA ASN A 321 5.37 -3.33 22.34
C ASN A 321 5.94 -2.82 23.68
N ARG A 322 5.18 -1.99 24.38
CA ARG A 322 5.54 -1.50 25.73
C ARG A 322 4.63 -2.08 26.80
N GLY A 323 4.08 -3.28 26.57
CA GLY A 323 3.46 -4.11 27.59
C GLY A 323 4.51 -4.66 28.56
N ASP A 324 4.14 -4.84 29.82
CA ASP A 324 5.02 -5.25 30.91
C ASP A 324 4.56 -6.51 31.64
N VAL A 325 3.42 -7.08 31.23
CA VAL A 325 2.88 -8.31 31.77
C VAL A 325 3.13 -9.45 30.78
N GLY A 326 4.09 -10.31 31.11
CA GLY A 326 4.43 -11.52 30.36
C GLY A 326 3.65 -12.75 30.83
N GLY A 327 4.13 -13.93 30.41
CA GLY A 327 3.52 -15.22 30.75
C GLY A 327 2.25 -15.53 30.03
N TYR A 328 1.45 -16.46 30.56
CA TYR A 328 0.23 -16.93 29.97
C TYR A 328 -1.02 -16.28 30.54
N GLY A 329 -2.08 -16.14 29.75
CA GLY A 329 -3.40 -15.76 30.18
C GLY A 329 -3.86 -14.39 29.76
N ALA A 330 -5.14 -14.09 30.01
CA ALA A 330 -5.85 -12.90 29.52
C ALA A 330 -5.28 -11.57 30.01
N LYS A 331 -4.45 -11.57 31.06
CA LYS A 331 -3.78 -10.38 31.60
C LYS A 331 -2.49 -10.01 30.89
N ARG A 332 -2.01 -10.89 29.98
CA ARG A 332 -0.80 -10.64 29.21
C ARG A 332 -0.90 -9.36 28.40
N THR A 333 0.09 -8.49 28.52
CA THR A 333 0.24 -7.26 27.72
C THR A 333 1.42 -7.28 26.78
N GLU A 334 2.41 -8.16 26.99
CA GLU A 334 3.44 -8.42 25.99
C GLU A 334 2.85 -9.11 24.75
N PRO A 335 3.40 -8.91 23.56
CA PRO A 335 2.93 -9.60 22.37
C PRO A 335 3.11 -11.12 22.47
N SER A 336 2.23 -11.87 21.85
CA SER A 336 2.40 -13.31 21.70
C SER A 336 3.57 -13.59 20.78
N PRO A 337 4.44 -14.59 21.09
CA PRO A 337 5.55 -14.95 20.22
C PRO A 337 5.07 -15.26 18.80
N GLU A 338 5.72 -14.67 17.83
CA GLU A 338 5.47 -14.86 16.40
C GLU A 338 6.80 -15.12 15.70
N ASP A 339 6.84 -16.13 14.83
CA ASP A 339 7.91 -16.32 13.85
C ASP A 339 7.30 -16.16 12.46
N TYR A 340 7.85 -15.26 11.64
CA TYR A 340 7.37 -15.08 10.27
C TYR A 340 8.47 -15.17 9.22
N ASP A 341 8.10 -15.68 8.05
CA ASP A 341 8.88 -15.60 6.82
C ASP A 341 8.08 -14.92 5.69
N GLN A 342 8.77 -14.14 4.88
CA GLN A 342 8.23 -13.46 3.71
C GLN A 342 9.13 -13.68 2.50
N ARG A 343 8.54 -13.88 1.36
CA ARG A 343 9.22 -14.02 0.06
C ARG A 343 8.49 -13.20 -0.98
N SER A 344 9.26 -12.55 -1.83
CA SER A 344 8.75 -11.78 -2.97
C SER A 344 9.56 -12.07 -4.23
N PHE A 345 8.88 -11.99 -5.35
CA PHE A 345 9.49 -12.10 -6.68
C PHE A 345 8.75 -11.19 -7.65
N LEU A 346 9.51 -10.45 -8.46
CA LEU A 346 9.02 -9.60 -9.54
C LEU A 346 9.86 -9.85 -10.78
N MET A 347 9.20 -10.04 -11.92
CA MET A 347 9.83 -10.11 -13.22
C MET A 347 9.11 -9.18 -14.19
N LYS A 348 9.87 -8.41 -14.96
CA LYS A 348 9.35 -7.59 -16.07
C LYS A 348 10.16 -7.82 -17.33
N LEU A 349 9.45 -7.92 -18.45
CA LEU A 349 10.03 -7.94 -19.79
C LEU A 349 9.35 -6.85 -20.61
N GLN A 350 10.14 -5.98 -21.21
CA GLN A 350 9.63 -4.87 -22.02
C GLN A 350 10.23 -4.87 -23.41
N GLN A 351 9.39 -4.65 -24.41
CA GLN A 351 9.78 -4.56 -25.81
C GLN A 351 9.30 -3.23 -26.40
N ARG A 352 10.22 -2.40 -26.88
CA ARG A 352 9.91 -1.20 -27.64
C ARG A 352 9.88 -1.50 -29.14
N VAL A 353 8.90 -0.95 -29.85
CA VAL A 353 8.74 -1.09 -31.29
C VAL A 353 8.56 0.31 -31.89
N ASP A 354 9.35 0.62 -32.93
CA ASP A 354 9.33 1.90 -33.66
C ASP A 354 9.41 3.18 -32.78
N GLY A 355 9.96 3.03 -31.57
CA GLY A 355 10.07 4.13 -30.60
C GLY A 355 8.77 4.58 -29.94
N ALA A 356 7.62 4.33 -30.56
CA ALA A 356 6.30 4.80 -30.12
C ALA A 356 5.52 3.76 -29.28
N HIS A 357 5.80 2.47 -29.48
CA HIS A 357 5.05 1.38 -28.86
C HIS A 357 5.93 0.67 -27.83
N LEU A 358 5.42 0.50 -26.61
CA LEU A 358 6.05 -0.27 -25.54
C LEU A 358 5.09 -1.37 -25.09
N PHE A 359 5.54 -2.61 -25.20
CA PHE A 359 4.84 -3.79 -24.68
C PHE A 359 5.54 -4.27 -23.42
N GLY A 360 4.80 -4.60 -22.38
CA GLY A 360 5.30 -5.09 -21.13
C GLY A 360 4.63 -6.40 -20.71
N LEU A 361 5.42 -7.30 -20.11
CA LEU A 361 4.94 -8.49 -19.42
C LEU A 361 5.47 -8.48 -18.02
N THR A 362 4.59 -8.55 -17.03
CA THR A 362 4.92 -8.55 -15.61
C THR A 362 4.43 -9.83 -14.94
N GLY A 363 5.29 -10.46 -14.15
CA GLY A 363 4.94 -11.54 -13.24
C GLY A 363 5.34 -11.17 -11.82
N GLU A 364 4.46 -11.39 -10.85
CA GLU A 364 4.71 -11.08 -9.44
C GLU A 364 4.19 -12.17 -8.53
N TYR A 365 4.96 -12.47 -7.49
CA TYR A 365 4.62 -13.39 -6.43
C TYR A 365 5.00 -12.80 -5.07
N PHE A 366 4.10 -12.90 -4.12
CA PHE A 366 4.33 -12.54 -2.72
C PHE A 366 3.74 -13.62 -1.82
N LYS A 367 4.49 -14.01 -0.80
CA LYS A 367 4.02 -14.91 0.25
C LYS A 367 4.60 -14.51 1.60
N ARG A 368 3.74 -14.46 2.62
CA ARG A 368 4.12 -14.32 4.03
C ARG A 368 3.44 -15.41 4.84
N ASN A 369 4.22 -16.12 5.66
CA ASN A 369 3.73 -17.05 6.68
C ASN A 369 4.06 -16.46 8.05
N ALA A 370 3.20 -16.70 9.04
CA ALA A 370 3.44 -16.33 10.44
C ALA A 370 2.88 -17.43 11.34
N ASP A 371 3.73 -17.97 12.20
CA ASP A 371 3.37 -18.93 13.24
C ASP A 371 3.36 -18.20 14.59
N ILE A 372 2.23 -18.22 15.30
CA ILE A 372 1.98 -17.45 16.52
C ILE A 372 1.64 -18.41 17.66
N ASP A 373 2.37 -18.35 18.78
CA ASP A 373 1.97 -18.98 20.04
C ASP A 373 1.02 -18.04 20.79
N ASN A 374 -0.28 -18.34 20.82
CA ASN A 374 -1.30 -17.47 21.40
C ASN A 374 -1.30 -17.50 22.94
N MET A 375 -0.20 -17.15 23.57
CA MET A 375 -0.01 -17.22 25.02
C MET A 375 -1.09 -16.47 25.81
N TRP A 376 -1.69 -15.43 25.27
CA TRP A 376 -2.74 -14.67 25.94
C TRP A 376 -4.08 -15.44 26.02
N GLU A 377 -4.31 -16.43 25.17
CA GLU A 377 -5.49 -17.31 25.16
C GLU A 377 -5.30 -18.60 25.95
N GLN A 378 -4.13 -18.79 26.57
CA GLN A 378 -3.75 -20.01 27.25
C GLN A 378 -3.69 -19.80 28.77
N GLY A 379 -4.16 -20.80 29.51
CA GLY A 379 -4.04 -20.80 30.96
C GLY A 379 -5.18 -20.13 31.72
N PRO A 380 -4.94 -19.60 32.91
CA PRO A 380 -5.99 -19.12 33.80
C PRO A 380 -6.84 -18.02 33.21
N GLY A 381 -8.16 -18.20 33.24
CA GLY A 381 -9.11 -17.21 32.73
C GLY A 381 -9.26 -17.19 31.21
N THR A 382 -8.74 -18.20 30.52
CA THR A 382 -8.76 -18.34 29.05
C THR A 382 -9.36 -19.69 28.63
N SER A 383 -9.47 -19.92 27.32
CA SER A 383 -10.13 -21.08 26.76
C SER A 383 -9.19 -22.27 26.49
N TYR A 384 -7.87 -22.07 26.46
CA TYR A 384 -6.91 -23.12 26.06
C TYR A 384 -5.93 -23.49 27.15
N LEU A 385 -5.41 -24.72 27.10
CA LEU A 385 -4.36 -25.17 27.99
C LEU A 385 -3.02 -24.52 27.64
N ILE A 386 -2.14 -24.38 28.64
CA ILE A 386 -0.80 -23.79 28.48
C ILE A 386 0.04 -24.65 27.55
N GLY A 387 0.67 -24.04 26.56
CA GLY A 387 1.47 -24.68 25.51
C GLY A 387 0.64 -25.29 24.37
N GLU A 388 -0.67 -25.12 24.39
CA GLU A 388 -1.60 -25.82 23.51
C GLU A 388 -2.55 -24.88 22.78
N ASN A 389 -2.02 -23.79 22.20
CA ASN A 389 -2.77 -22.93 21.28
C ASN A 389 -1.83 -22.16 20.36
N SER A 390 -1.79 -22.55 19.11
CA SER A 390 -1.02 -21.85 18.06
C SER A 390 -1.91 -21.44 16.90
N THR A 391 -1.52 -20.34 16.24
CA THR A 391 -2.14 -19.88 15.00
C THR A 391 -1.09 -19.77 13.91
N ARG A 392 -1.41 -20.29 12.73
CA ARG A 392 -0.67 -20.07 11.50
C ARG A 392 -1.46 -19.16 10.58
N LYS A 393 -0.83 -18.08 10.09
CA LYS A 393 -1.39 -17.18 9.09
C LYS A 393 -0.57 -17.26 7.82
N GLU A 394 -1.25 -17.26 6.69
CA GLU A 394 -0.62 -17.18 5.38
C GLU A 394 -1.30 -16.09 4.55
N THR A 395 -0.50 -15.23 3.93
CA THR A 395 -0.93 -14.24 2.94
C THR A 395 -0.18 -14.48 1.65
N GLU A 396 -0.90 -14.69 0.56
CA GLU A 396 -0.33 -14.98 -0.75
C GLU A 396 -0.94 -14.08 -1.82
N ARG A 397 -0.10 -13.55 -2.71
CA ARG A 397 -0.53 -12.82 -3.90
C ARG A 397 0.27 -13.25 -5.12
N GLU A 398 -0.43 -13.51 -6.20
CA GLU A 398 0.11 -13.82 -7.52
C GLU A 398 -0.51 -12.86 -8.53
N ARG A 399 0.32 -12.37 -9.45
CA ARG A 399 -0.14 -11.49 -10.52
C ARG A 399 0.63 -11.78 -11.80
N VAL A 400 -0.11 -11.78 -12.91
CA VAL A 400 0.46 -11.71 -14.26
C VAL A 400 -0.28 -10.62 -15.01
N SER A 401 0.45 -9.72 -15.66
CA SER A 401 -0.15 -8.68 -16.50
C SER A 401 0.63 -8.47 -17.77
N PHE A 402 -0.09 -8.11 -18.82
CA PHE A 402 0.44 -7.63 -20.08
C PHE A 402 -0.03 -6.19 -20.27
N ASP A 403 0.91 -5.29 -20.47
CA ASP A 403 0.66 -3.87 -20.67
C ASP A 403 1.15 -3.41 -22.04
N TYR A 404 0.47 -2.42 -22.56
CA TYR A 404 0.80 -1.74 -23.79
C TYR A 404 0.74 -0.25 -23.60
N THR A 405 1.78 0.46 -23.96
CA THR A 405 1.84 1.90 -23.96
C THR A 405 2.17 2.41 -25.36
N TYR A 406 1.42 3.38 -25.81
CA TYR A 406 1.66 4.12 -27.05
C TYR A 406 1.91 5.59 -26.71
N THR A 407 2.95 6.15 -27.30
CA THR A 407 3.23 7.59 -27.27
C THR A 407 3.43 8.09 -28.68
N ALA A 408 2.57 8.98 -29.13
CA ALA A 408 2.64 9.50 -30.49
C ALA A 408 3.96 10.21 -30.73
N PRO A 409 4.62 9.99 -31.87
CA PRO A 409 5.85 10.68 -32.23
C PRO A 409 5.61 12.17 -32.55
N ASP A 410 4.39 12.54 -32.88
CA ASP A 410 3.95 13.91 -33.12
C ASP A 410 2.52 14.15 -32.61
N SER A 411 2.09 15.40 -32.51
CA SER A 411 0.76 15.79 -32.00
C SER A 411 -0.35 15.79 -33.07
N GLY A 412 -0.06 15.35 -34.31
CA GLY A 412 -1.00 15.38 -35.44
C GLY A 412 -2.01 14.24 -35.46
N GLY A 413 -1.77 13.16 -34.69
CA GLY A 413 -2.65 12.01 -34.61
C GLY A 413 -3.95 12.23 -33.84
N LEU A 414 -4.86 11.24 -33.88
CA LEU A 414 -6.11 11.24 -33.13
C LEU A 414 -5.89 11.09 -31.62
N ILE A 415 -4.81 10.43 -31.20
CA ILE A 415 -4.46 10.11 -29.82
C ILE A 415 -2.99 10.45 -29.64
N ASP A 416 -2.65 11.09 -28.52
CA ASP A 416 -1.26 11.39 -28.16
C ASP A 416 -0.64 10.27 -27.32
N THR A 417 -1.39 9.73 -26.36
CA THR A 417 -0.96 8.56 -25.59
C THR A 417 -2.11 7.55 -25.47
N ALA A 418 -1.74 6.29 -25.41
CA ALA A 418 -2.66 5.23 -25.02
C ALA A 418 -1.94 4.29 -24.05
N HIS A 419 -2.65 3.85 -23.02
CA HIS A 419 -2.22 2.79 -22.13
C HIS A 419 -3.31 1.72 -22.04
N ALA A 420 -2.92 0.45 -22.11
CA ALA A 420 -3.82 -0.67 -21.95
C ALA A 420 -3.14 -1.74 -21.10
N VAL A 421 -3.89 -2.35 -20.19
CA VAL A 421 -3.41 -3.48 -19.41
C VAL A 421 -4.47 -4.59 -19.38
N VAL A 422 -4.01 -5.84 -19.52
CA VAL A 422 -4.80 -7.04 -19.27
C VAL A 422 -4.11 -7.82 -18.18
N TYR A 423 -4.87 -8.31 -17.19
CA TYR A 423 -4.27 -8.92 -16.02
C TYR A 423 -5.08 -10.07 -15.45
N TRP A 424 -4.35 -10.94 -14.76
CA TRP A 424 -4.86 -11.93 -13.82
C TRP A 424 -4.16 -11.74 -12.48
N GLN A 425 -4.93 -11.79 -11.39
CA GLN A 425 -4.40 -11.70 -10.04
C GLN A 425 -5.20 -12.59 -9.09
N ARG A 426 -4.50 -13.22 -8.13
CA ARG A 426 -5.11 -13.92 -7.00
C ARG A 426 -4.53 -13.40 -5.69
N VAL A 427 -5.39 -13.12 -4.72
CA VAL A 427 -5.02 -12.83 -3.33
C VAL A 427 -5.73 -13.85 -2.46
N ARG A 428 -4.98 -14.49 -1.56
CA ARG A 428 -5.45 -15.51 -0.65
C ARG A 428 -4.95 -15.24 0.77
N LEU A 429 -5.84 -15.39 1.73
CA LEU A 429 -5.57 -15.35 3.16
C LEU A 429 -6.02 -16.66 3.79
N ASP A 430 -5.10 -17.29 4.53
CA ASP A 430 -5.38 -18.48 5.35
C ASP A 430 -5.07 -18.18 6.81
N ASN A 431 -5.91 -18.69 7.70
CA ASN A 431 -5.71 -18.63 9.15
C ASN A 431 -6.09 -19.96 9.75
N SER A 432 -5.09 -20.67 10.27
CA SER A 432 -5.28 -21.96 10.93
C SER A 432 -4.94 -21.83 12.41
N LEU A 433 -5.81 -22.35 13.26
CA LEU A 433 -5.63 -22.44 14.71
C LEU A 433 -5.74 -23.88 15.14
N ASP A 434 -4.77 -24.33 15.93
CA ASP A 434 -4.75 -25.65 16.56
C ASP A 434 -4.50 -25.49 18.05
N GLY A 435 -5.25 -26.27 18.87
CA GLY A 435 -5.09 -26.17 20.31
C GLY A 435 -5.81 -27.23 21.09
N ILE A 436 -5.64 -27.21 22.42
CA ILE A 436 -6.42 -28.03 23.35
C ILE A 436 -7.26 -27.11 24.23
N ARG A 437 -8.56 -27.15 24.05
CA ARG A 437 -9.47 -26.41 24.93
C ARG A 437 -9.49 -26.99 26.34
N GLY A 438 -9.39 -26.10 27.31
CA GLY A 438 -9.76 -26.35 28.68
C GLY A 438 -11.26 -26.21 28.92
N VAL A 439 -11.63 -26.04 30.18
CA VAL A 439 -13.02 -25.76 30.56
C VAL A 439 -13.32 -24.29 30.25
N ASP A 440 -14.24 -24.07 29.35
CA ASP A 440 -14.68 -22.71 28.97
C ASP A 440 -15.88 -22.29 29.83
N ALA A 441 -15.83 -21.11 30.42
CA ALA A 441 -16.91 -20.57 31.23
C ALA A 441 -18.24 -20.45 30.45
N ARG A 442 -18.16 -20.22 29.16
CA ARG A 442 -19.32 -20.15 28.26
C ARG A 442 -20.07 -21.48 28.16
N ALA A 443 -19.40 -22.60 28.43
CA ALA A 443 -20.04 -23.93 28.45
C ALA A 443 -21.09 -24.08 29.58
N PHE A 444 -21.08 -23.19 30.57
CA PHE A 444 -21.96 -23.21 31.75
C PHE A 444 -23.10 -22.17 31.70
N ILE A 445 -23.27 -21.43 30.61
CA ILE A 445 -24.35 -20.44 30.49
C ILE A 445 -25.74 -21.07 30.62
N ARG A 446 -25.87 -22.41 30.44
CA ARG A 446 -27.09 -23.15 30.63
C ARG A 446 -26.87 -24.31 31.59
N PRO A 447 -27.30 -24.18 32.84
CA PRO A 447 -27.27 -25.30 33.78
C PRO A 447 -28.02 -26.49 33.20
N GLY A 448 -27.40 -27.69 33.24
CA GLY A 448 -28.00 -28.92 32.77
C GLY A 448 -27.72 -29.32 31.33
N ASP A 449 -26.92 -28.55 30.57
CA ASP A 449 -26.40 -29.00 29.29
C ASP A 449 -25.28 -30.03 29.50
N PRO A 450 -25.57 -31.36 29.39
CA PRO A 450 -24.58 -32.38 29.64
C PRO A 450 -23.46 -32.44 28.61
N PHE A 451 -23.65 -31.78 27.49
CA PHE A 451 -22.71 -31.83 26.35
C PHE A 451 -21.85 -30.60 26.21
N ARG A 452 -22.05 -29.56 27.06
CA ARG A 452 -21.33 -28.29 26.95
C ARG A 452 -21.32 -27.75 25.52
N TYR A 453 -22.49 -27.65 24.96
CA TYR A 453 -22.68 -27.25 23.57
C TYR A 453 -21.96 -25.97 23.24
N GLY A 454 -21.19 -25.98 22.16
CA GLY A 454 -20.48 -24.88 21.63
C GLY A 454 -19.01 -24.78 22.03
N PHE A 455 -18.60 -25.39 23.15
CA PHE A 455 -17.24 -25.28 23.69
C PHE A 455 -16.75 -26.60 24.31
N PRO A 456 -16.63 -27.71 23.55
CA PRO A 456 -16.18 -29.00 24.10
C PRO A 456 -14.70 -28.88 24.52
N ASN A 457 -14.35 -29.50 25.65
CA ASN A 457 -12.96 -29.63 26.09
C ASN A 457 -12.20 -30.61 25.18
N GLY A 458 -10.89 -30.38 25.01
CA GLY A 458 -10.01 -31.28 24.30
C GLY A 458 -9.51 -30.69 22.97
N PRO A 459 -9.01 -31.53 22.07
CA PRO A 459 -8.47 -31.11 20.79
C PRO A 459 -9.42 -30.24 19.99
N TYR A 460 -8.92 -29.16 19.44
CA TYR A 460 -9.66 -28.15 18.69
C TYR A 460 -8.81 -27.60 17.57
N GLY A 461 -9.36 -27.53 16.36
CA GLY A 461 -8.68 -26.94 15.22
C GLY A 461 -9.64 -26.19 14.31
N ARG A 462 -9.18 -25.12 13.73
CA ARG A 462 -9.87 -24.34 12.69
C ARG A 462 -8.88 -23.94 11.62
N SER A 463 -9.28 -24.11 10.36
CA SER A 463 -8.56 -23.59 9.21
C SER A 463 -9.55 -22.83 8.34
N ASN A 464 -9.35 -21.53 8.22
CA ASN A 464 -10.21 -20.62 7.49
C ASN A 464 -9.44 -20.02 6.32
N SER A 465 -10.06 -19.99 5.16
CA SER A 465 -9.48 -19.46 3.93
C SER A 465 -10.46 -18.51 3.25
N ILE A 466 -9.97 -17.37 2.79
CA ILE A 466 -10.68 -16.51 1.87
C ILE A 466 -9.75 -16.12 0.74
N GLN A 467 -10.23 -16.24 -0.49
CA GLN A 467 -9.48 -15.80 -1.67
C GLN A 467 -10.34 -15.04 -2.65
N GLN A 468 -9.69 -14.13 -3.38
CA GLN A 468 -10.29 -13.48 -4.53
C GLN A 468 -9.37 -13.59 -5.74
N THR A 469 -9.93 -14.08 -6.85
CA THR A 469 -9.28 -14.10 -8.16
C THR A 469 -9.91 -13.01 -9.02
N LEU A 470 -9.07 -12.17 -9.63
CA LEU A 470 -9.47 -11.12 -10.56
C LEU A 470 -8.90 -11.42 -11.93
N PHE A 471 -9.69 -11.14 -12.96
CA PHE A 471 -9.25 -11.06 -14.34
C PHE A 471 -9.85 -9.79 -14.95
N GLY A 472 -9.04 -8.95 -15.57
CA GLY A 472 -9.54 -7.68 -16.06
C GLY A 472 -8.69 -7.06 -17.14
N ALA A 473 -9.24 -5.97 -17.68
CA ALA A 473 -8.57 -5.11 -18.63
C ALA A 473 -8.96 -3.65 -18.38
N SER A 474 -8.01 -2.74 -18.58
CA SER A 474 -8.28 -1.31 -18.60
C SER A 474 -7.57 -0.65 -19.75
N THR A 475 -8.15 0.46 -20.24
CA THR A 475 -7.57 1.28 -21.30
C THR A 475 -7.75 2.74 -20.95
N GLU A 476 -6.75 3.53 -21.27
CA GLU A 476 -6.76 4.98 -21.12
C GLU A 476 -6.13 5.65 -22.34
N PHE A 477 -6.70 6.74 -22.77
CA PHE A 477 -6.27 7.51 -23.93
C PHE A 477 -6.19 8.98 -23.55
N THR A 478 -5.18 9.69 -24.10
CA THR A 478 -5.12 11.14 -23.99
C THR A 478 -4.99 11.80 -25.34
N LYS A 479 -5.56 13.01 -25.44
CA LYS A 479 -5.40 13.89 -26.59
C LYS A 479 -5.32 15.34 -26.18
N ARG A 480 -4.23 15.99 -26.53
CA ARG A 480 -4.07 17.43 -26.37
C ARG A 480 -4.51 18.15 -27.64
N ILE A 481 -5.35 19.16 -27.47
CA ILE A 481 -5.80 20.04 -28.55
C ILE A 481 -5.33 21.45 -28.21
N ALA A 482 -4.41 21.97 -29.00
CA ALA A 482 -3.92 23.33 -28.85
C ALA A 482 -4.81 24.30 -29.62
N GLY A 483 -5.46 25.23 -28.91
CA GLY A 483 -6.21 26.34 -29.52
C GLY A 483 -5.54 27.68 -29.22
N ALA A 484 -5.88 28.71 -29.94
CA ALA A 484 -5.25 30.04 -29.82
C ALA A 484 -5.51 30.71 -28.44
N SER A 485 -6.64 30.42 -27.79
CA SER A 485 -7.04 31.01 -26.50
C SER A 485 -7.29 29.98 -25.43
N VAL A 486 -7.52 28.72 -25.81
CA VAL A 486 -7.85 27.62 -24.94
C VAL A 486 -7.15 26.38 -25.43
N SER A 487 -6.38 25.73 -24.58
CA SER A 487 -5.89 24.38 -24.82
C SER A 487 -6.74 23.37 -24.03
N GLN A 488 -6.91 22.19 -24.58
CA GLN A 488 -7.66 21.10 -23.98
C GLN A 488 -6.76 19.87 -23.83
N LEU A 489 -6.94 19.14 -22.73
CA LEU A 489 -6.37 17.81 -22.56
C LEU A 489 -7.53 16.85 -22.27
N TRP A 490 -7.91 16.11 -23.27
CA TRP A 490 -8.89 15.02 -23.17
C TRP A 490 -8.21 13.78 -22.59
N SER A 491 -8.84 13.20 -21.57
CA SER A 491 -8.50 11.88 -21.03
C SER A 491 -9.77 11.05 -20.99
N PHE A 492 -9.75 9.86 -21.55
CA PHE A 492 -10.92 8.99 -21.59
C PHE A 492 -10.49 7.53 -21.62
N GLY A 493 -11.35 6.66 -21.13
CA GLY A 493 -11.02 5.26 -21.07
C GLY A 493 -12.14 4.38 -20.57
N GLY A 494 -11.80 3.13 -20.37
CA GLY A 494 -12.70 2.12 -19.85
C GLY A 494 -11.95 1.04 -19.09
N GLU A 495 -12.65 0.41 -18.16
CA GLU A 495 -12.17 -0.78 -17.47
C GLU A 495 -13.27 -1.84 -17.38
N TRP A 496 -12.84 -3.07 -17.36
CA TRP A 496 -13.67 -4.21 -17.07
C TRP A 496 -12.88 -5.20 -16.20
N TYR A 497 -13.52 -5.75 -15.19
CA TYR A 497 -12.97 -6.89 -14.47
C TYR A 497 -14.05 -7.81 -13.92
N GLY A 498 -13.76 -9.10 -13.98
CA GLY A 498 -14.47 -10.14 -13.28
C GLY A 498 -13.72 -10.52 -12.01
N ASN A 499 -14.46 -10.78 -10.92
CA ASN A 499 -13.89 -11.34 -9.72
C ASN A 499 -14.61 -12.64 -9.32
N LYS A 500 -13.86 -13.51 -8.64
CA LYS A 500 -14.36 -14.72 -8.02
C LYS A 500 -13.91 -14.75 -6.57
N THR A 501 -14.84 -14.64 -5.63
CA THR A 501 -14.57 -14.73 -4.19
C THR A 501 -15.00 -16.09 -3.68
N GLU A 502 -14.11 -16.74 -2.95
CA GLU A 502 -14.30 -18.06 -2.36
C GLU A 502 -13.89 -18.03 -0.89
N GLN A 503 -14.71 -18.59 -0.03
CA GLN A 503 -14.46 -18.76 1.40
C GLN A 503 -14.71 -20.19 1.79
N ASN A 504 -13.89 -20.73 2.65
CA ASN A 504 -14.07 -22.07 3.21
C ASN A 504 -13.50 -22.15 4.62
N SER A 505 -14.16 -22.93 5.46
CA SER A 505 -13.71 -23.24 6.81
C SER A 505 -13.73 -24.73 7.03
N SER A 506 -12.63 -25.24 7.54
CA SER A 506 -12.50 -26.64 7.98
C SER A 506 -12.01 -26.70 9.43
N GLY A 507 -12.13 -27.84 10.05
CA GLY A 507 -11.64 -28.01 11.40
C GLY A 507 -12.25 -29.20 12.13
N TYR A 508 -11.96 -29.29 13.41
CA TYR A 508 -12.41 -30.32 14.28
C TYR A 508 -12.66 -29.84 15.71
N ASP A 509 -13.54 -30.51 16.42
CA ASP A 509 -13.79 -30.32 17.84
C ASP A 509 -13.78 -31.69 18.52
N ASN A 510 -13.44 -31.76 19.80
CA ASN A 510 -13.54 -32.97 20.60
C ASN A 510 -15.02 -33.23 21.00
N CYS A 511 -15.81 -33.57 20.04
CA CYS A 511 -17.24 -33.76 20.23
C CYS A 511 -17.55 -35.02 21.03
N PRO A 512 -18.36 -34.95 22.10
CA PRO A 512 -18.81 -36.14 22.84
C PRO A 512 -19.69 -37.01 21.96
N VAL A 513 -19.53 -38.33 22.08
CA VAL A 513 -20.40 -39.32 21.42
C VAL A 513 -21.78 -39.25 22.06
N ILE A 514 -22.79 -38.84 21.28
CA ILE A 514 -24.19 -38.81 21.74
C ILE A 514 -24.74 -40.22 21.66
N ARG A 515 -25.17 -40.80 22.81
CA ARG A 515 -25.84 -42.09 22.81
C ARG A 515 -27.24 -41.98 22.21
N PRO A 516 -27.67 -42.93 21.36
CA PRO A 516 -29.02 -42.94 20.83
C PRO A 516 -30.07 -42.87 21.97
N GLY A 517 -31.07 -42.00 21.82
CA GLY A 517 -32.12 -41.80 22.83
C GLY A 517 -31.85 -40.69 23.84
N THR A 518 -30.70 -40.02 23.84
CA THR A 518 -30.45 -38.86 24.67
C THR A 518 -31.02 -37.64 23.97
N LEU A 519 -32.09 -37.03 24.48
CA LEU A 519 -32.62 -35.77 24.01
C LEU A 519 -31.71 -34.64 24.53
N ALA A 520 -30.99 -34.00 23.65
CA ALA A 520 -30.39 -32.73 23.98
C ALA A 520 -31.52 -31.69 24.23
N PRO A 521 -31.33 -30.70 25.14
CA PRO A 521 -32.37 -29.70 25.44
C PRO A 521 -32.87 -28.93 24.23
N PHE A 522 -32.17 -29.02 23.11
CA PHE A 522 -32.43 -28.29 21.86
C PHE A 522 -32.56 -29.19 20.63
N GLY A 523 -32.80 -30.44 20.81
CA GLY A 523 -32.87 -31.45 19.74
C GLY A 523 -31.53 -32.18 19.49
N PRO A 524 -31.47 -33.17 18.62
CA PRO A 524 -30.24 -33.85 18.25
C PRO A 524 -29.32 -32.86 17.53
N ARG A 525 -28.22 -32.50 18.15
CA ARG A 525 -27.19 -31.63 17.56
C ARG A 525 -25.88 -32.38 17.53
N ALA A 526 -25.29 -32.40 16.38
CA ALA A 526 -23.90 -32.77 16.26
C ALA A 526 -23.04 -31.61 16.80
N CYS A 527 -22.05 -31.91 17.58
CA CYS A 527 -21.07 -30.94 18.09
C CYS A 527 -20.25 -30.32 16.95
N ASP A 528 -20.11 -30.99 15.83
CA ASP A 528 -19.52 -30.54 14.57
C ASP A 528 -20.31 -29.42 13.88
N MET A 529 -21.50 -29.07 14.37
CA MET A 529 -22.25 -27.88 13.93
C MET A 529 -21.57 -26.55 14.28
N LEU A 530 -20.40 -26.56 14.89
CA LEU A 530 -19.64 -25.36 15.21
C LEU A 530 -18.88 -24.80 14.01
N HIS A 531 -19.54 -24.76 12.86
CA HIS A 531 -19.08 -24.01 11.69
C HIS A 531 -17.81 -24.58 11.06
N THR A 532 -17.69 -25.90 11.01
CA THR A 532 -16.57 -26.60 10.38
C THR A 532 -16.97 -27.28 9.09
N ASN A 533 -16.01 -27.39 8.17
CA ASN A 533 -16.18 -28.09 6.88
C ASN A 533 -17.32 -27.48 6.04
N GLN A 534 -17.43 -26.17 6.04
CA GLN A 534 -18.48 -25.42 5.35
C GLN A 534 -17.93 -24.11 4.78
N ALA A 535 -18.68 -23.50 3.87
CA ALA A 535 -18.51 -22.12 3.50
C ALA A 535 -19.62 -21.26 4.14
N ASP A 536 -19.23 -20.17 4.77
CA ASP A 536 -20.19 -19.21 5.35
C ASP A 536 -20.63 -18.17 4.31
N VAL A 537 -19.93 -18.09 3.20
CA VAL A 537 -20.23 -17.23 2.06
C VAL A 537 -20.30 -18.12 0.82
N PRO A 538 -21.40 -18.07 0.03
CA PRO A 538 -21.45 -18.80 -1.23
C PRO A 538 -20.36 -18.27 -2.15
N GLN A 539 -19.81 -19.10 -3.03
CA GLN A 539 -18.90 -18.63 -4.06
C GLN A 539 -19.57 -17.47 -4.80
N SER A 540 -18.93 -16.31 -4.84
CA SER A 540 -19.48 -15.15 -5.50
C SER A 540 -18.72 -14.82 -6.77
N LYS A 541 -19.42 -14.62 -7.88
CA LYS A 541 -18.85 -14.08 -9.11
C LYS A 541 -19.33 -12.65 -9.30
N GLY A 542 -18.36 -11.73 -9.32
CA GLY A 542 -18.59 -10.32 -9.61
C GLY A 542 -18.20 -9.97 -11.04
N ASN A 543 -18.89 -9.00 -11.59
CA ASN A 543 -18.58 -8.37 -12.87
C ASN A 543 -18.73 -6.86 -12.73
N GLN A 544 -17.69 -6.11 -13.07
CA GLN A 544 -17.71 -4.66 -13.05
C GLN A 544 -17.15 -4.11 -14.35
N TRP A 545 -17.76 -3.04 -14.84
CA TRP A 545 -17.23 -2.28 -15.96
C TRP A 545 -17.54 -0.80 -15.82
N ALA A 546 -16.68 0.01 -16.39
CA ALA A 546 -16.81 1.45 -16.34
C ALA A 546 -16.27 2.13 -17.60
N LEU A 547 -16.81 3.31 -17.85
CA LEU A 547 -16.31 4.24 -18.86
C LEU A 547 -16.15 5.62 -18.21
N TRP A 548 -15.09 6.34 -18.57
CA TRP A 548 -14.88 7.70 -18.08
C TRP A 548 -14.34 8.63 -19.15
N VAL A 549 -14.58 9.92 -18.93
CA VAL A 549 -14.07 11.01 -19.73
C VAL A 549 -13.77 12.21 -18.85
N GLN A 550 -12.68 12.89 -19.13
CA GLN A 550 -12.31 14.20 -18.58
C GLN A 550 -11.83 15.10 -19.71
N ASP A 551 -12.15 16.39 -19.64
CA ASP A 551 -11.53 17.41 -20.46
C ASP A 551 -10.94 18.50 -19.54
N GLU A 552 -9.64 18.73 -19.60
CA GLU A 552 -9.00 19.81 -18.90
C GLU A 552 -8.82 21.01 -19.83
N PHE A 553 -9.63 22.03 -19.62
CA PHE A 553 -9.53 23.32 -20.29
C PHE A 553 -8.48 24.18 -19.61
N SER A 554 -7.53 24.69 -20.37
CA SER A 554 -6.50 25.62 -19.91
C SER A 554 -6.63 26.95 -20.64
N PHE A 555 -6.78 28.03 -19.86
CA PHE A 555 -7.04 29.40 -20.35
C PHE A 555 -5.91 30.33 -19.93
N ALA A 556 -5.69 31.41 -20.70
CA ALA A 556 -4.70 32.44 -20.39
C ALA A 556 -3.31 31.86 -20.07
N ASP A 557 -2.79 31.04 -20.99
CA ASP A 557 -1.50 30.35 -20.88
C ASP A 557 -1.36 29.51 -19.59
N GLY A 558 -2.42 28.83 -19.22
CA GLY A 558 -2.46 27.95 -18.05
C GLY A 558 -2.68 28.67 -16.72
N LYS A 559 -3.02 29.97 -16.73
CA LYS A 559 -3.36 30.70 -15.51
C LYS A 559 -4.61 30.18 -14.83
N TYR A 560 -5.59 29.71 -15.63
CA TYR A 560 -6.79 29.08 -15.13
C TYR A 560 -6.95 27.73 -15.80
N THR A 561 -7.28 26.69 -15.01
CA THR A 561 -7.70 25.39 -15.55
C THR A 561 -9.07 25.01 -15.00
N LEU A 562 -9.87 24.34 -15.81
CA LEU A 562 -11.14 23.77 -15.41
C LEU A 562 -11.22 22.35 -15.98
N ALA A 563 -11.33 21.37 -15.12
CA ALA A 563 -11.36 19.96 -15.49
C ALA A 563 -12.68 19.29 -15.05
N PRO A 564 -13.76 19.38 -15.84
CA PRO A 564 -14.94 18.53 -15.70
C PRO A 564 -14.61 17.10 -16.07
N ALA A 565 -15.12 16.16 -15.27
CA ALA A 565 -14.98 14.75 -15.54
C ALA A 565 -16.25 13.98 -15.17
N LEU A 566 -16.51 12.90 -15.86
CA LEU A 566 -17.66 12.02 -15.62
C LEU A 566 -17.24 10.57 -15.79
N ARG A 567 -17.67 9.74 -14.85
CA ARG A 567 -17.52 8.30 -14.94
C ARG A 567 -18.88 7.62 -14.74
N TYR A 568 -19.09 6.56 -15.50
CA TYR A 568 -20.21 5.63 -15.31
C TYR A 568 -19.66 4.27 -14.94
N ASP A 569 -20.15 3.71 -13.85
CA ASP A 569 -19.82 2.36 -13.38
C ASP A 569 -21.07 1.49 -13.32
N HIS A 570 -20.90 0.22 -13.64
CA HIS A 570 -21.87 -0.84 -13.41
C HIS A 570 -21.20 -1.99 -12.70
N TYR A 571 -21.86 -2.56 -11.68
CA TYR A 571 -21.39 -3.73 -10.95
C TYR A 571 -22.52 -4.75 -10.79
N GLU A 572 -22.13 -6.01 -10.69
CA GLU A 572 -23.01 -7.13 -10.39
C GLU A 572 -22.24 -8.15 -9.55
N GLN A 573 -22.90 -8.72 -8.51
CA GLN A 573 -22.41 -9.82 -7.70
C GLN A 573 -23.45 -10.95 -7.73
N LYS A 574 -23.03 -12.16 -8.14
CA LYS A 574 -23.87 -13.36 -8.25
C LYS A 574 -23.38 -14.46 -7.33
N PRO A 575 -24.15 -14.88 -6.33
CA PRO A 575 -23.81 -16.03 -5.51
C PRO A 575 -24.03 -17.33 -6.32
N GLN A 576 -23.18 -18.32 -6.05
CA GLN A 576 -23.25 -19.65 -6.65
C GLN A 576 -23.20 -20.71 -5.54
N SER A 577 -24.02 -21.73 -5.65
CA SER A 577 -23.96 -22.86 -4.72
C SER A 577 -22.67 -23.66 -4.92
N THR A 578 -22.14 -24.13 -3.81
CA THR A 578 -21.02 -25.08 -3.75
C THR A 578 -21.31 -26.10 -2.65
N ALA A 579 -20.71 -27.29 -2.75
CA ALA A 579 -20.86 -28.29 -1.72
C ALA A 579 -20.50 -27.77 -0.31
N GLY A 580 -19.49 -26.90 -0.20
CA GLY A 580 -19.13 -26.24 1.06
C GLY A 580 -20.22 -25.32 1.59
N TYR A 581 -20.90 -24.57 0.73
CA TYR A 581 -22.02 -23.71 1.15
C TYR A 581 -23.27 -24.51 1.47
N GLU A 582 -23.57 -25.55 0.72
CA GLU A 582 -24.71 -26.46 0.97
C GLU A 582 -24.59 -27.23 2.29
N SER A 583 -23.36 -27.47 2.77
CA SER A 583 -23.12 -28.08 4.09
C SER A 583 -23.31 -27.07 5.25
N ASN A 584 -23.48 -25.77 4.99
CA ASN A 584 -23.82 -24.81 6.02
C ASN A 584 -25.27 -24.98 6.48
N PRO A 585 -25.53 -25.27 7.78
CA PRO A 585 -26.88 -25.55 8.29
C PRO A 585 -27.85 -24.38 8.14
N ASN A 586 -27.35 -23.18 7.88
CA ASN A 586 -28.15 -21.96 7.65
C ASN A 586 -28.39 -21.67 6.15
N ALA A 587 -27.77 -22.42 5.24
CA ALA A 587 -27.87 -22.23 3.80
C ALA A 587 -29.17 -22.85 3.21
N ALA A 588 -30.33 -22.27 3.55
CA ALA A 588 -31.61 -22.80 3.07
C ALA A 588 -31.84 -22.54 1.56
N ALA A 589 -31.34 -21.45 1.03
CA ALA A 589 -31.40 -21.06 -0.39
C ALA A 589 -30.27 -20.10 -0.72
N LEU A 590 -29.89 -20.01 -2.00
CA LEU A 590 -28.97 -18.99 -2.46
C LEU A 590 -29.62 -17.60 -2.33
N PRO A 591 -28.90 -16.60 -1.76
CA PRO A 591 -29.36 -15.23 -1.78
C PRO A 591 -29.50 -14.69 -3.21
N PRO A 592 -30.33 -13.66 -3.43
CA PRO A 592 -30.43 -13.03 -4.75
C PRO A 592 -29.12 -12.31 -5.12
N SER A 593 -28.89 -12.14 -6.42
CA SER A 593 -27.81 -11.29 -6.93
C SER A 593 -28.01 -9.83 -6.53
N ASN A 594 -26.89 -9.11 -6.35
CA ASN A 594 -26.89 -7.66 -6.13
C ASN A 594 -26.23 -6.98 -7.32
N SER A 595 -26.85 -5.93 -7.82
CA SER A 595 -26.31 -5.14 -8.93
C SER A 595 -26.68 -3.67 -8.81
N GLY A 596 -25.92 -2.81 -9.45
CA GLY A 596 -26.19 -1.38 -9.49
C GLY A 596 -25.32 -0.64 -10.49
N SER A 597 -25.71 0.62 -10.72
CA SER A 597 -24.97 1.52 -11.59
C SER A 597 -24.82 2.89 -10.94
N ARG A 598 -23.76 3.62 -11.29
CA ARG A 598 -23.50 4.94 -10.74
C ARG A 598 -22.84 5.86 -11.75
N PHE A 599 -23.33 7.11 -11.80
CA PHE A 599 -22.60 8.24 -12.37
C PHE A 599 -21.84 8.98 -11.28
N SER A 600 -20.57 9.23 -11.52
CA SER A 600 -19.65 9.91 -10.60
C SER A 600 -19.05 11.14 -11.30
N PRO A 601 -19.68 12.32 -11.19
CA PRO A 601 -19.12 13.56 -11.72
C PRO A 601 -18.01 14.10 -10.81
N LYS A 602 -17.06 14.82 -11.42
CA LYS A 602 -16.01 15.59 -10.76
C LYS A 602 -15.84 16.91 -11.48
N LEU A 603 -15.56 17.97 -10.75
CA LEU A 603 -15.17 19.26 -11.27
C LEU A 603 -14.00 19.78 -10.45
N LEU A 604 -12.86 20.00 -11.11
CA LEU A 604 -11.68 20.63 -10.52
C LEU A 604 -11.43 21.94 -11.24
N GLY A 605 -11.29 23.01 -10.48
CA GLY A 605 -10.86 24.31 -10.98
C GLY A 605 -9.53 24.69 -10.31
N THR A 606 -8.58 25.18 -11.10
CA THR A 606 -7.28 25.69 -10.58
C THR A 606 -7.05 27.11 -11.07
N TRP A 607 -6.56 27.97 -10.19
CA TRP A 607 -6.14 29.32 -10.49
C TRP A 607 -4.68 29.53 -10.06
N ARG A 608 -3.79 29.71 -11.02
CA ARG A 608 -2.41 30.14 -10.79
C ARG A 608 -2.42 31.66 -10.54
N ALA A 609 -2.63 32.03 -9.27
CA ALA A 609 -2.75 33.44 -8.85
C ALA A 609 -1.42 34.21 -8.99
N ALA A 610 -0.29 33.53 -8.79
CA ALA A 610 1.06 33.97 -9.01
C ALA A 610 1.95 32.82 -9.46
N GLU A 611 3.19 33.09 -9.85
CA GLU A 611 4.13 32.01 -10.27
C GLU A 611 4.30 30.92 -9.23
N GLN A 612 4.27 31.27 -7.95
CA GLN A 612 4.45 30.35 -6.82
C GLN A 612 3.17 30.15 -6.01
N VAL A 613 1.99 30.48 -6.55
CA VAL A 613 0.71 30.38 -5.84
C VAL A 613 -0.34 29.81 -6.77
N SER A 614 -0.73 28.56 -6.51
CA SER A 614 -1.87 27.89 -7.17
C SER A 614 -2.97 27.61 -6.17
N LEU A 615 -4.17 28.11 -6.43
CA LEU A 615 -5.38 27.81 -5.66
C LEU A 615 -6.21 26.81 -6.43
N TYR A 616 -6.85 25.88 -5.72
CA TYR A 616 -7.78 24.95 -6.37
C TYR A 616 -9.06 24.77 -5.56
N ALA A 617 -10.12 24.42 -6.28
CA ALA A 617 -11.39 24.00 -5.72
C ALA A 617 -11.86 22.75 -6.46
N GLN A 618 -12.26 21.72 -5.72
CA GLN A 618 -12.81 20.49 -6.28
C GLN A 618 -14.17 20.17 -5.68
N TYR A 619 -15.05 19.63 -6.51
CA TYR A 619 -16.24 18.91 -6.09
C TYR A 619 -16.22 17.53 -6.73
N ALA A 620 -16.25 16.47 -5.95
CA ALA A 620 -16.13 15.12 -6.46
C ALA A 620 -17.11 14.17 -5.78
N TYR A 621 -17.49 13.14 -6.54
CA TYR A 621 -18.26 12.00 -6.08
C TYR A 621 -17.35 10.77 -5.93
N GLY A 622 -17.69 9.92 -4.95
CA GLY A 622 -17.13 8.59 -4.80
C GLY A 622 -18.23 7.57 -4.59
N PHE A 623 -17.94 6.32 -4.87
CA PHE A 623 -18.81 5.23 -4.51
C PHE A 623 -18.03 3.96 -4.21
N LYS A 624 -18.68 3.02 -3.52
CA LYS A 624 -18.20 1.70 -3.21
C LYS A 624 -19.33 0.69 -3.34
N ALA A 625 -19.15 -0.30 -4.20
CA ALA A 625 -20.05 -1.44 -4.29
C ALA A 625 -19.93 -2.32 -3.04
N PRO A 626 -21.02 -2.95 -2.55
CA PRO A 626 -20.95 -3.91 -1.47
C PRO A 626 -20.07 -5.10 -1.83
N SER A 627 -19.29 -5.62 -0.87
CA SER A 627 -18.48 -6.81 -1.06
C SER A 627 -19.30 -8.11 -0.98
N ALA A 628 -18.77 -9.21 -1.50
CA ALA A 628 -19.44 -10.51 -1.44
C ALA A 628 -19.75 -10.94 0.00
N THR A 629 -18.85 -10.68 0.94
CA THR A 629 -19.04 -11.00 2.36
C THR A 629 -20.10 -10.12 3.01
N GLN A 630 -20.15 -8.83 2.67
CA GLN A 630 -21.21 -7.95 3.15
C GLN A 630 -22.60 -8.37 2.66
N LEU A 631 -22.68 -8.89 1.43
CA LEU A 631 -23.94 -9.32 0.82
C LEU A 631 -24.40 -10.69 1.30
N TYR A 632 -23.50 -11.66 1.50
CA TYR A 632 -23.86 -13.06 1.48
C TYR A 632 -23.39 -13.88 2.67
N THR A 633 -22.73 -13.31 3.67
CA THR A 633 -22.33 -14.03 4.89
C THR A 633 -23.51 -14.73 5.53
N ASN A 634 -23.33 -15.97 5.98
CA ASN A 634 -24.32 -16.76 6.70
C ASN A 634 -23.61 -17.64 7.74
N TYR A 635 -23.30 -17.06 8.88
CA TYR A 635 -22.46 -17.65 9.92
C TYR A 635 -23.21 -17.74 11.23
N GLY A 636 -23.17 -18.90 11.85
CA GLY A 636 -23.87 -19.16 13.09
C GLY A 636 -24.56 -20.52 13.05
N GLY A 637 -25.41 -20.79 14.01
CA GLY A 637 -26.14 -22.06 14.06
C GLY A 637 -27.40 -22.02 14.93
N PRO A 638 -28.41 -22.78 14.59
CA PRO A 638 -29.64 -22.87 15.40
C PRO A 638 -29.33 -23.15 16.87
N GLY A 639 -30.01 -22.42 17.78
CA GLY A 639 -29.79 -22.46 19.23
C GLY A 639 -28.63 -21.64 19.74
N THR A 640 -27.90 -20.97 18.85
CA THR A 640 -26.83 -20.05 19.21
C THR A 640 -27.14 -18.64 18.67
N TYR A 641 -26.31 -18.09 17.85
CA TYR A 641 -26.48 -16.79 17.18
C TYR A 641 -26.47 -16.99 15.66
N LEU A 642 -26.85 -15.96 14.94
CA LEU A 642 -26.73 -15.88 13.50
C LEU A 642 -26.14 -14.52 13.08
N ARG A 643 -25.14 -14.54 12.21
CA ARG A 643 -24.65 -13.37 11.50
C ARG A 643 -24.96 -13.49 10.02
N VAL A 644 -25.70 -12.53 9.48
CA VAL A 644 -26.16 -12.60 8.09
C VAL A 644 -25.68 -11.39 7.28
N GLY A 645 -25.33 -11.63 6.02
CA GLY A 645 -25.18 -10.62 5.01
C GLY A 645 -26.53 -9.99 4.65
N ASN A 646 -26.45 -8.97 3.79
CA ASN A 646 -27.67 -8.33 3.30
C ASN A 646 -27.59 -8.16 1.78
N PRO A 647 -28.26 -9.01 0.99
CA PRO A 647 -28.23 -8.95 -0.46
C PRO A 647 -28.91 -7.70 -1.04
N TYR A 648 -29.61 -6.93 -0.22
CA TYR A 648 -30.31 -5.69 -0.61
C TYR A 648 -29.50 -4.42 -0.30
N LEU A 649 -28.23 -4.55 0.10
CA LEU A 649 -27.37 -3.38 0.35
C LEU A 649 -27.25 -2.51 -0.89
N LYS A 650 -27.41 -1.22 -0.64
CA LYS A 650 -27.12 -0.16 -1.62
C LYS A 650 -25.63 0.17 -1.56
N PRO A 651 -25.02 0.59 -2.67
CA PRO A 651 -23.63 1.04 -2.65
C PRO A 651 -23.48 2.27 -1.74
N GLU A 652 -22.35 2.32 -1.05
CA GLU A 652 -21.95 3.52 -0.34
C GLU A 652 -21.61 4.62 -1.34
N THR A 653 -21.99 5.83 -1.05
CA THR A 653 -21.69 6.98 -1.90
C THR A 653 -21.15 8.13 -1.09
N SER A 654 -20.23 8.88 -1.68
CA SER A 654 -19.75 10.14 -1.11
C SER A 654 -19.91 11.28 -2.09
N LYS A 655 -19.97 12.48 -1.53
CA LYS A 655 -19.83 13.74 -2.24
C LYS A 655 -19.13 14.73 -1.33
N GLY A 656 -18.18 15.46 -1.87
CA GLY A 656 -17.39 16.36 -1.05
C GLY A 656 -16.82 17.54 -1.81
N TRP A 657 -16.53 18.56 -1.02
CA TRP A 657 -15.78 19.74 -1.43
C TRP A 657 -14.37 19.67 -0.91
N GLU A 658 -13.43 20.10 -1.73
CA GLU A 658 -12.04 20.33 -1.32
C GLU A 658 -11.58 21.68 -1.86
N LEU A 659 -10.98 22.48 -0.98
CA LEU A 659 -10.40 23.77 -1.30
C LEU A 659 -8.95 23.77 -0.84
N GLY A 660 -8.03 24.22 -1.66
CA GLY A 660 -6.64 24.24 -1.24
C GLY A 660 -5.75 25.18 -2.00
N ALA A 661 -4.50 25.23 -1.55
CA ALA A 661 -3.46 26.03 -2.15
C ALA A 661 -2.15 25.23 -2.21
N LYS A 662 -1.43 25.37 -3.31
CA LYS A 662 -0.03 24.95 -3.46
C LYS A 662 0.83 26.21 -3.54
N LEU A 663 1.84 26.29 -2.70
CA LEU A 663 2.60 27.52 -2.44
C LEU A 663 4.10 27.26 -2.59
N GLY A 664 4.82 28.23 -3.13
CA GLY A 664 6.29 28.27 -3.14
C GLY A 664 6.93 27.50 -4.28
N SER A 665 8.16 27.08 -4.04
CA SER A 665 9.07 26.42 -4.97
C SER A 665 9.66 25.16 -4.34
N ASP A 666 10.58 24.50 -5.05
CA ASP A 666 11.32 23.32 -4.55
C ASP A 666 12.23 23.62 -3.33
N ASP A 667 12.57 24.88 -3.08
CA ASP A 667 13.39 25.27 -1.94
C ASP A 667 12.58 25.72 -0.74
N LEU A 668 11.47 26.42 -0.96
CA LEU A 668 10.53 26.85 0.06
C LEU A 668 9.11 26.72 -0.49
N GLY A 669 8.40 25.73 -0.04
CA GLY A 669 7.06 25.46 -0.55
C GLY A 669 6.21 24.67 0.41
N GLY A 670 4.97 24.43 -0.01
CA GLY A 670 4.02 23.66 0.76
C GLY A 670 2.64 23.64 0.12
N ALA A 671 1.75 22.97 0.79
CA ALA A 671 0.36 22.90 0.37
C ALA A 671 -0.57 22.85 1.59
N VAL A 672 -1.79 23.34 1.41
CA VAL A 672 -2.87 23.26 2.40
C VAL A 672 -4.16 22.87 1.70
N SER A 673 -4.94 22.01 2.34
CA SER A 673 -6.26 21.58 1.88
C SER A 673 -7.26 21.58 3.02
N PHE A 674 -8.49 21.97 2.72
CA PHE A 674 -9.67 21.84 3.56
C PHE A 674 -10.69 21.00 2.84
N PHE A 675 -11.30 20.04 3.50
CA PHE A 675 -12.28 19.14 2.91
C PHE A 675 -13.51 18.95 3.78
N ASP A 676 -14.65 18.68 3.13
CA ASP A 676 -15.91 18.29 3.76
C ASP A 676 -16.61 17.24 2.88
N ASN A 677 -16.61 16.01 3.35
CA ASN A 677 -17.18 14.85 2.66
C ASN A 677 -18.41 14.33 3.40
N ARG A 678 -19.47 14.06 2.66
CA ARG A 678 -20.70 13.44 3.14
C ARG A 678 -20.92 12.10 2.49
N TYR A 679 -21.17 11.11 3.32
CA TYR A 679 -21.36 9.71 2.92
C TYR A 679 -22.81 9.32 3.15
N GLN A 680 -23.36 8.55 2.23
CA GLN A 680 -24.72 8.01 2.30
C GLN A 680 -24.69 6.50 2.10
N ASN A 681 -25.67 5.80 2.68
CA ASN A 681 -25.76 4.34 2.64
C ASN A 681 -24.49 3.67 3.21
N PHE A 682 -23.84 4.29 4.18
CA PHE A 682 -22.64 3.73 4.80
C PHE A 682 -22.95 2.33 5.34
N ILE A 683 -22.18 1.31 4.93
CA ILE A 683 -22.44 -0.07 5.32
C ILE A 683 -21.80 -0.32 6.69
N ASP A 684 -22.63 -0.65 7.65
CA ASP A 684 -22.25 -1.02 9.00
C ASP A 684 -22.48 -2.50 9.23
N GLY A 685 -21.51 -3.17 9.82
CA GLY A 685 -21.54 -4.60 10.08
C GLY A 685 -21.94 -4.92 11.51
N ASP A 686 -22.38 -6.16 11.74
CA ASP A 686 -22.71 -6.70 13.07
C ASP A 686 -23.80 -5.94 13.82
N VAL A 687 -24.67 -5.23 13.12
CA VAL A 687 -25.79 -4.50 13.72
C VAL A 687 -26.85 -5.53 14.18
N PRO A 688 -27.32 -5.44 15.45
CA PRO A 688 -28.42 -6.27 15.93
C PRO A 688 -29.68 -6.11 15.07
N LEU A 689 -30.23 -7.23 14.61
CA LEU A 689 -31.44 -7.26 13.79
C LEU A 689 -32.65 -7.67 14.64
N ASN A 690 -33.82 -7.20 14.24
CA ASN A 690 -35.09 -7.48 14.84
C ASN A 690 -36.20 -7.59 13.78
N ALA A 691 -37.43 -7.84 14.18
CA ALA A 691 -38.57 -8.05 13.28
C ALA A 691 -38.87 -6.86 12.32
N SER A 692 -38.34 -5.66 12.60
CA SER A 692 -38.50 -4.52 11.71
C SER A 692 -37.36 -4.39 10.68
N SER A 693 -36.31 -5.20 10.81
CA SER A 693 -35.17 -5.21 9.88
C SER A 693 -35.57 -5.84 8.54
N PRO A 694 -35.22 -5.25 7.39
CA PRO A 694 -35.64 -5.74 6.06
C PRO A 694 -35.25 -7.19 5.74
N GLN A 695 -34.12 -7.65 6.28
CA GLN A 695 -33.63 -9.01 6.09
C GLN A 695 -34.13 -10.01 7.15
N TRP A 696 -34.94 -9.57 8.11
CA TRP A 696 -35.45 -10.44 9.18
C TRP A 696 -36.35 -11.53 8.62
N GLN A 697 -36.16 -12.77 9.11
CA GLN A 697 -37.03 -13.88 8.76
C GLN A 697 -37.86 -14.34 9.97
N PRO A 698 -39.15 -14.67 9.76
CA PRO A 698 -40.00 -15.23 10.83
C PRO A 698 -39.35 -16.47 11.44
N GLY A 699 -39.38 -16.57 12.76
CA GLY A 699 -38.81 -17.71 13.51
C GLY A 699 -37.36 -17.51 13.99
N TRP A 700 -36.62 -16.56 13.47
CA TRP A 700 -35.22 -16.32 13.90
C TRP A 700 -35.09 -16.05 15.40
N ALA A 701 -36.03 -15.31 16.01
CA ALA A 701 -35.99 -15.05 17.44
C ALA A 701 -35.96 -16.32 18.31
N GLY A 702 -36.73 -17.36 17.91
CA GLY A 702 -36.75 -18.67 18.60
C GLY A 702 -35.58 -19.58 18.19
N GLN A 703 -35.16 -19.48 16.95
CA GLN A 703 -34.09 -20.32 16.39
C GLN A 703 -32.68 -19.87 16.85
N TYR A 704 -32.45 -18.54 17.03
CA TYR A 704 -31.16 -17.96 17.38
C TYR A 704 -31.28 -17.15 18.68
N PRO A 705 -31.36 -17.80 19.83
CA PRO A 705 -31.64 -17.14 21.12
C PRO A 705 -30.52 -16.21 21.60
N LEU A 706 -29.31 -16.32 21.06
CA LEU A 706 -28.19 -15.42 21.35
C LEU A 706 -28.17 -14.18 20.43
N GLY A 707 -29.16 -14.04 19.56
CA GLY A 707 -29.38 -12.89 18.70
C GLY A 707 -28.99 -13.13 17.24
N VAL A 708 -29.50 -12.24 16.41
CA VAL A 708 -29.17 -12.15 14.99
C VAL A 708 -28.54 -10.80 14.73
N THR A 709 -27.38 -10.78 14.05
CA THR A 709 -26.73 -9.55 13.58
C THR A 709 -26.59 -9.56 12.07
N GLY A 710 -26.46 -8.39 11.47
CA GLY A 710 -26.29 -8.30 10.03
C GLY A 710 -25.74 -6.99 9.55
N ASN A 711 -25.56 -6.90 8.23
CA ASN A 711 -25.07 -5.69 7.59
C ASN A 711 -26.25 -4.79 7.19
N VAL A 712 -26.13 -3.50 7.48
CA VAL A 712 -27.16 -2.50 7.16
C VAL A 712 -26.53 -1.25 6.53
N ASN A 713 -27.31 -0.54 5.72
CA ASN A 713 -26.90 0.80 5.29
C ASN A 713 -27.26 1.81 6.40
N ARG A 714 -26.27 2.41 7.05
CA ARG A 714 -26.45 3.58 7.91
C ARG A 714 -26.87 4.80 7.08
N ALA A 715 -27.60 5.73 7.70
CA ALA A 715 -28.20 6.81 6.94
C ALA A 715 -27.16 7.79 6.38
N LYS A 716 -26.32 8.40 7.23
CA LYS A 716 -25.44 9.51 6.83
C LYS A 716 -24.22 9.61 7.74
N VAL A 717 -23.06 9.78 7.14
CA VAL A 717 -21.80 10.08 7.83
C VAL A 717 -21.20 11.34 7.21
N ARG A 718 -20.60 12.21 8.03
CA ARG A 718 -19.84 13.38 7.58
C ARG A 718 -18.42 13.33 8.12
N ILE A 719 -17.43 13.56 7.25
CA ILE A 719 -16.03 13.69 7.64
C ILE A 719 -15.48 14.96 7.03
N TYR A 720 -14.96 15.86 7.87
CA TYR A 720 -14.36 17.11 7.45
C TYR A 720 -13.03 17.34 8.17
N GLY A 721 -12.17 18.14 7.55
CA GLY A 721 -10.85 18.36 8.13
C GLY A 721 -9.95 19.27 7.29
N ALA A 722 -8.67 19.26 7.69
CA ALA A 722 -7.62 20.01 7.04
C ALA A 722 -6.31 19.20 7.02
N GLU A 723 -5.57 19.35 5.95
CA GLU A 723 -4.23 18.80 5.78
C GLU A 723 -3.29 19.90 5.32
N ALA A 724 -2.03 19.84 5.75
CA ALA A 724 -1.02 20.78 5.30
C ALA A 724 0.35 20.10 5.22
N SER A 725 1.19 20.57 4.31
CA SER A 725 2.60 20.21 4.24
C SER A 725 3.44 21.44 3.89
N ALA A 726 4.68 21.46 4.37
CA ALA A 726 5.64 22.48 4.05
C ALA A 726 7.06 21.91 4.02
N HIS A 727 7.92 22.51 3.23
CA HIS A 727 9.34 22.20 3.20
C HIS A 727 10.17 23.48 2.98
N TRP A 728 11.37 23.48 3.51
CA TRP A 728 12.29 24.60 3.37
C TRP A 728 13.76 24.13 3.41
N LYS A 729 14.50 24.43 2.36
CA LYS A 729 15.97 24.31 2.28
C LYS A 729 16.57 25.67 2.60
N PHE A 730 16.89 25.91 3.86
CA PHE A 730 17.25 27.23 4.37
C PHE A 730 18.75 27.56 4.35
N ALA A 731 19.59 26.54 4.15
CA ALA A 731 21.05 26.71 3.99
C ALA A 731 21.63 25.47 3.26
N PRO A 732 22.84 25.58 2.70
CA PRO A 732 23.48 24.46 2.01
C PRO A 732 23.53 23.17 2.87
N GLY A 733 22.85 22.16 2.43
CA GLY A 733 22.69 20.87 3.12
C GLY A 733 21.61 20.84 4.19
N TRP A 734 21.10 21.96 4.68
CA TRP A 734 20.05 22.02 5.69
C TRP A 734 18.65 22.07 5.07
N ARG A 735 17.79 21.22 5.57
CA ARG A 735 16.37 21.19 5.18
C ARG A 735 15.46 20.95 6.39
N THR A 736 14.28 21.51 6.33
CA THR A 736 13.19 21.18 7.25
C THR A 736 11.95 20.89 6.44
N TRP A 737 11.13 19.99 6.95
CA TRP A 737 9.83 19.66 6.35
C TRP A 737 8.85 19.30 7.43
N GLY A 738 7.58 19.39 7.10
CA GLY A 738 6.54 18.97 8.02
C GLY A 738 5.25 18.76 7.28
N SER A 739 4.42 17.91 7.87
CA SER A 739 3.06 17.66 7.42
C SER A 739 2.14 17.43 8.61
N LEU A 740 0.89 17.82 8.47
CA LEU A 740 -0.14 17.61 9.47
C LEU A 740 -1.45 17.16 8.82
N ALA A 741 -2.22 16.36 9.56
CA ALA A 741 -3.55 15.94 9.18
C ALA A 741 -4.48 16.02 10.38
N TRP A 742 -5.65 16.61 10.16
CA TRP A 742 -6.72 16.73 11.14
C TRP A 742 -8.06 16.41 10.49
N ALA A 743 -8.83 15.55 11.12
CA ALA A 743 -10.17 15.20 10.65
C ALA A 743 -11.13 15.01 11.82
N VAL A 744 -12.42 15.18 11.54
CA VAL A 744 -13.53 14.89 12.45
C VAL A 744 -14.58 14.12 11.66
N GLY A 745 -14.94 12.94 12.14
CA GLY A 745 -16.00 12.10 11.57
C GLY A 745 -17.18 11.97 12.54
N LYS A 746 -18.40 12.09 12.02
CA LYS A 746 -19.64 11.91 12.75
C LYS A 746 -20.67 11.12 11.96
N ASP A 747 -21.39 10.25 12.64
CA ASP A 747 -22.68 9.76 12.20
C ASP A 747 -23.70 10.89 12.42
N GLU A 748 -24.31 11.40 11.33
CA GLU A 748 -25.29 12.50 11.41
C GLU A 748 -26.65 12.01 11.97
N GLY A 749 -26.92 10.70 11.97
CA GLY A 749 -28.14 10.12 12.53
C GLY A 749 -28.12 10.01 14.05
N THR A 750 -27.01 9.51 14.60
CA THR A 750 -26.80 9.31 16.04
C THR A 750 -26.09 10.48 16.72
N GLY A 751 -25.36 11.30 15.94
CA GLY A 751 -24.50 12.37 16.45
C GLY A 751 -23.18 11.88 17.05
N GLN A 752 -22.90 10.58 17.00
CA GLN A 752 -21.69 9.98 17.57
C GLN A 752 -20.47 10.17 16.66
N TYR A 753 -19.29 10.14 17.27
CA TYR A 753 -18.04 10.22 16.53
C TYR A 753 -17.63 8.85 15.95
N LEU A 754 -16.85 8.86 14.88
CA LEU A 754 -16.28 7.66 14.29
C LEU A 754 -14.93 7.33 14.91
N ASN A 755 -14.78 6.14 15.47
CA ASN A 755 -13.54 5.65 16.05
C ASN A 755 -12.43 5.39 15.03
N SER A 756 -12.77 5.26 13.73
CA SER A 756 -11.82 5.10 12.64
C SER A 756 -11.07 6.40 12.28
N VAL A 757 -11.53 7.56 12.77
CA VAL A 757 -10.88 8.85 12.52
C VAL A 757 -9.75 9.07 13.53
N ALA A 758 -8.51 9.15 13.04
CA ALA A 758 -7.35 9.45 13.87
C ALA A 758 -7.42 10.89 14.43
N PRO A 759 -6.89 11.15 15.65
CA PRO A 759 -6.72 12.50 16.15
C PRO A 759 -5.75 13.29 15.27
N LEU A 760 -5.68 14.62 15.46
CA LEU A 760 -4.67 15.45 14.77
C LEU A 760 -3.29 14.83 14.96
N LYS A 761 -2.60 14.61 13.85
CA LYS A 761 -1.26 14.02 13.78
C LYS A 761 -0.37 14.92 12.94
N ALA A 762 0.88 15.10 13.35
CA ALA A 762 1.86 15.86 12.61
C ALA A 762 3.21 15.14 12.60
N VAL A 763 3.96 15.34 11.53
CA VAL A 763 5.34 14.91 11.36
C VAL A 763 6.18 16.15 11.04
N LEU A 764 7.26 16.35 11.78
CA LEU A 764 8.19 17.46 11.59
C LEU A 764 9.59 16.90 11.46
N GLY A 765 10.34 17.31 10.44
CA GLY A 765 11.70 16.87 10.17
C GLY A 765 12.68 18.01 10.09
N LEU A 766 13.89 17.77 10.57
CA LEU A 766 15.06 18.62 10.40
C LEU A 766 16.22 17.76 9.91
N GLY A 767 16.78 18.09 8.77
CA GLY A 767 17.84 17.30 8.15
C GLY A 767 19.05 18.14 7.76
N TYR A 768 20.21 17.50 7.87
CA TYR A 768 21.44 17.97 7.27
C TYR A 768 22.01 16.87 6.38
N GLY A 769 22.27 17.16 5.11
CA GLY A 769 22.77 16.19 4.15
C GLY A 769 23.83 16.75 3.23
N ARG A 770 24.85 15.93 2.99
CA ARG A 770 25.90 16.09 1.98
C ARG A 770 25.92 14.86 1.09
N ASP A 771 26.66 14.90 0.01
CA ASP A 771 26.75 13.76 -0.92
C ASP A 771 27.20 12.45 -0.24
N VAL A 772 28.16 12.58 0.72
CA VAL A 772 28.78 11.45 1.41
C VAL A 772 28.01 11.01 2.64
N TRP A 773 27.36 11.92 3.36
CA TRP A 773 26.63 11.57 4.59
C TRP A 773 25.51 12.57 4.90
N GLY A 774 24.56 12.16 5.67
CA GLY A 774 23.50 13.02 6.18
C GLY A 774 22.83 12.44 7.42
N VAL A 775 22.14 13.30 8.15
CA VAL A 775 21.37 12.98 9.34
C VAL A 775 20.03 13.70 9.31
N ASP A 776 18.97 13.00 9.67
CA ASP A 776 17.61 13.52 9.80
C ASP A 776 17.08 13.21 11.21
N ALA A 777 16.58 14.24 11.88
CA ALA A 777 15.82 14.13 13.10
C ALA A 777 14.34 14.37 12.79
N MET A 778 13.47 13.50 13.28
CA MET A 778 12.03 13.58 13.04
C MET A 778 11.25 13.53 14.34
N LEU A 779 10.24 14.38 14.46
CA LEU A 779 9.24 14.36 15.52
C LEU A 779 7.89 13.96 14.92
N THR A 780 7.37 12.81 15.33
CA THR A 780 5.97 12.42 15.07
C THR A 780 5.16 12.70 16.33
N THR A 781 4.07 13.44 16.19
CA THR A 781 3.19 13.79 17.32
C THR A 781 1.73 13.61 16.96
N ALA A 782 0.93 13.18 17.92
CA ALA A 782 -0.51 13.14 17.81
C ALA A 782 -1.16 13.72 19.07
N MET A 783 -2.29 14.38 18.88
CA MET A 783 -3.09 14.86 20.01
C MET A 783 -3.84 13.71 20.68
N GLN A 784 -4.33 13.93 21.90
CA GLN A 784 -5.21 13.00 22.58
C GLN A 784 -6.48 12.76 21.76
N ARG A 785 -6.92 11.50 21.67
CA ARG A 785 -8.21 11.14 21.07
C ARG A 785 -9.34 11.41 22.07
N ASN A 786 -10.00 12.57 21.94
CA ASN A 786 -11.15 12.94 22.76
C ASN A 786 -12.50 12.65 22.08
N LYS A 787 -12.48 12.42 20.76
CA LYS A 787 -13.66 12.17 19.93
C LYS A 787 -13.77 10.68 19.70
N VAL A 788 -14.56 10.00 20.52
CA VAL A 788 -14.82 8.56 20.48
C VAL A 788 -16.32 8.32 20.35
N GLU A 789 -16.72 7.16 19.88
CA GLU A 789 -18.10 6.77 19.66
C GLU A 789 -18.86 6.70 20.99
N TYR A 790 -18.31 6.03 21.98
CA TYR A 790 -18.88 5.85 23.31
C TYR A 790 -17.94 6.46 24.37
N PRO A 791 -18.09 7.77 24.67
CA PRO A 791 -17.20 8.44 25.62
C PRO A 791 -17.37 7.98 27.08
N ASP A 792 -18.58 7.53 27.43
CA ASP A 792 -18.96 7.14 28.78
C ASP A 792 -19.74 5.82 28.78
N ALA A 793 -19.66 5.06 29.87
CA ALA A 793 -20.44 3.83 30.00
C ALA A 793 -21.94 4.13 30.12
N SER A 794 -22.76 3.39 29.42
CA SER A 794 -24.22 3.46 29.44
C SER A 794 -24.82 2.06 29.37
N ALA A 795 -26.17 1.97 29.49
CA ALA A 795 -26.86 0.69 29.32
C ALA A 795 -26.64 0.10 27.91
N ASP A 796 -26.55 0.95 26.88
CA ASP A 796 -26.35 0.57 25.51
C ASP A 796 -24.87 0.40 25.14
N ALA A 797 -23.95 0.97 25.92
CA ALA A 797 -22.50 0.90 25.74
C ALA A 797 -21.82 0.73 27.12
N PRO A 798 -21.81 -0.48 27.70
CA PRO A 798 -21.28 -0.71 29.04
C PRO A 798 -19.77 -0.54 29.15
N ASN A 799 -19.04 -0.59 28.03
CA ASN A 799 -17.60 -0.40 27.96
C ASN A 799 -17.30 0.85 27.14
N PRO A 800 -16.86 1.95 27.76
CA PRO A 800 -16.49 3.15 27.04
C PRO A 800 -15.25 2.93 26.16
N ASP A 801 -15.17 3.67 25.05
CA ASP A 801 -14.02 3.61 24.15
C ASP A 801 -12.78 4.27 24.76
N PHE A 802 -11.63 3.71 24.44
CA PHE A 802 -10.35 4.19 24.95
C PHE A 802 -9.98 5.56 24.36
N LYS A 803 -9.78 6.55 25.25
CA LYS A 803 -9.30 7.90 24.89
C LYS A 803 -7.77 7.88 24.88
N ALA A 804 -7.16 7.42 23.78
CA ALA A 804 -5.71 7.32 23.64
C ALA A 804 -5.03 8.65 23.99
N PRO A 805 -4.03 8.67 24.91
CA PRO A 805 -3.28 9.89 25.23
C PRO A 805 -2.54 10.43 24.01
N GLY A 806 -2.31 11.75 24.00
CA GLY A 806 -1.41 12.37 23.04
C GLY A 806 0.04 11.94 23.25
N TYR A 807 0.81 11.95 22.18
CA TYR A 807 2.22 11.55 22.23
C TYR A 807 3.11 12.44 21.37
N GLY A 808 4.42 12.39 21.64
CA GLY A 808 5.49 12.89 20.79
C GLY A 808 6.63 11.87 20.82
N VAL A 809 7.08 11.45 19.62
CA VAL A 809 8.13 10.45 19.41
C VAL A 809 9.18 11.03 18.49
N VAL A 810 10.45 10.92 18.89
CA VAL A 810 11.59 11.40 18.10
C VAL A 810 12.33 10.21 17.50
N ASP A 811 12.55 10.27 16.20
CA ASP A 811 13.37 9.34 15.44
C ASP A 811 14.62 10.06 14.94
N LEU A 812 15.77 9.38 14.94
CA LEU A 812 17.04 9.88 14.39
C LEU A 812 17.55 8.91 13.35
N MET A 813 17.78 9.36 12.12
CA MET A 813 18.24 8.54 11.01
C MET A 813 19.44 9.17 10.36
N GLY A 814 20.31 8.36 9.75
CA GLY A 814 21.45 8.85 9.01
C GLY A 814 21.84 7.91 7.88
N TYR A 815 22.57 8.46 6.91
CA TYR A 815 23.16 7.69 5.82
C TYR A 815 24.63 8.06 5.63
N TRP A 816 25.38 7.08 5.13
CA TRP A 816 26.76 7.24 4.71
C TRP A 816 26.98 6.56 3.35
N ARG A 817 27.57 7.29 2.41
CA ARG A 817 27.94 6.86 1.06
C ARG A 817 29.45 6.95 0.92
N PRO A 818 30.20 5.88 1.17
CA PRO A 818 31.66 5.92 1.11
C PRO A 818 32.15 6.21 -0.29
N ALA A 819 33.00 7.25 -0.44
CA ALA A 819 33.52 7.64 -1.76
C ALA A 819 34.39 6.53 -2.42
N ALA A 820 34.97 5.64 -1.62
CA ALA A 820 35.78 4.52 -2.09
C ALA A 820 34.98 3.44 -2.81
N VAL A 821 33.69 3.30 -2.51
CA VAL A 821 32.81 2.28 -3.11
C VAL A 821 31.58 3.00 -3.68
N LYS A 822 31.66 3.35 -4.95
CA LYS A 822 30.51 3.99 -5.65
C LYS A 822 29.29 3.09 -5.61
N GLY A 823 28.13 3.68 -5.37
CA GLY A 823 26.85 2.95 -5.31
C GLY A 823 26.54 2.31 -3.95
N LEU A 824 27.48 2.28 -3.00
CA LEU A 824 27.24 1.78 -1.64
C LEU A 824 26.61 2.86 -0.77
N GLN A 825 25.54 2.52 -0.07
CA GLN A 825 24.90 3.33 0.97
C GLN A 825 24.67 2.50 2.21
N VAL A 826 25.15 2.98 3.35
CA VAL A 826 24.84 2.47 4.68
C VAL A 826 23.87 3.42 5.34
N GLN A 827 22.79 2.90 5.90
CA GLN A 827 21.81 3.68 6.65
C GLN A 827 21.65 3.09 8.04
N ALA A 828 21.51 3.95 9.03
CA ALA A 828 21.18 3.57 10.39
C ALA A 828 20.15 4.51 10.97
N GLY A 829 19.28 4.01 11.84
CA GLY A 829 18.27 4.81 12.52
C GLY A 829 18.02 4.30 13.93
N VAL A 830 17.72 5.23 14.83
CA VAL A 830 17.18 4.95 16.15
C VAL A 830 15.78 5.54 16.19
N PHE A 831 14.81 4.68 16.39
CA PHE A 831 13.38 5.03 16.40
C PHE A 831 12.88 5.03 17.83
N ASN A 832 11.92 5.95 18.11
CA ASN A 832 11.47 6.20 19.47
C ASN A 832 12.66 6.41 20.43
N LEU A 833 13.52 7.38 20.10
CA LEU A 833 14.80 7.65 20.77
C LEU A 833 14.68 7.69 22.30
N PHE A 834 13.59 8.25 22.82
CA PHE A 834 13.35 8.45 24.25
C PHE A 834 12.54 7.30 24.89
N ASP A 835 12.32 6.20 24.16
CA ASP A 835 11.62 5.01 24.65
C ASP A 835 10.21 5.31 25.19
N LYS A 836 9.48 6.20 24.54
CA LYS A 836 8.13 6.64 24.93
C LYS A 836 7.13 5.49 24.78
N LYS A 837 6.33 5.21 25.81
CA LYS A 837 5.15 4.35 25.75
C LYS A 837 3.98 5.18 25.16
N TYR A 838 3.39 4.71 24.07
CA TYR A 838 2.31 5.41 23.39
C TYR A 838 1.44 4.45 22.57
N TRP A 839 0.30 4.94 22.09
CA TRP A 839 -0.69 4.20 21.29
C TRP A 839 -1.01 4.98 20.02
N GLU A 840 -1.03 4.29 18.90
CA GLU A 840 -1.75 4.77 17.73
C GLU A 840 -3.26 4.50 17.94
N ALA A 841 -4.04 5.57 18.03
CA ALA A 841 -5.44 5.49 18.48
C ALA A 841 -6.30 4.53 17.65
N ILE A 842 -6.06 4.43 16.32
CA ILE A 842 -6.81 3.55 15.44
C ILE A 842 -6.48 2.07 15.60
N ASN A 843 -5.36 1.75 16.26
CA ASN A 843 -4.92 0.37 16.51
C ASN A 843 -5.51 -0.20 17.82
N VAL A 844 -6.21 0.61 18.60
CA VAL A 844 -6.92 0.16 19.81
C VAL A 844 -8.37 -0.13 19.44
N PRO A 845 -8.83 -1.40 19.51
CA PRO A 845 -10.21 -1.76 19.17
C PRO A 845 -11.24 -1.03 20.01
N THR A 846 -12.41 -0.82 19.44
CA THR A 846 -13.55 -0.19 20.11
C THR A 846 -14.17 -1.12 21.15
N ALA A 847 -14.84 -0.55 22.13
CA ALA A 847 -15.59 -1.29 23.15
C ALA A 847 -16.63 -2.22 22.48
N GLY A 848 -16.65 -3.49 22.87
CA GLY A 848 -17.56 -4.49 22.32
C GLY A 848 -17.08 -5.23 21.08
N ALA A 849 -15.96 -4.85 20.48
CA ALA A 849 -15.42 -5.50 19.28
C ALA A 849 -14.86 -6.91 19.53
N THR A 850 -14.60 -7.29 20.77
CA THR A 850 -14.04 -8.60 21.14
C THR A 850 -14.77 -9.21 22.33
N ALA A 851 -15.01 -10.51 22.27
CA ALA A 851 -15.63 -11.27 23.37
C ALA A 851 -14.78 -11.28 24.65
N ILE A 852 -13.46 -11.07 24.54
CA ILE A 852 -12.51 -10.91 25.65
C ILE A 852 -11.64 -9.70 25.32
N PRO A 853 -11.89 -8.54 25.93
CA PRO A 853 -11.06 -7.36 25.67
C PRO A 853 -9.65 -7.58 26.23
N ARG A 854 -8.64 -7.39 25.40
CA ARG A 854 -7.25 -7.35 25.84
C ARG A 854 -7.00 -6.06 26.62
N ALA A 855 -6.08 -6.10 27.58
CA ALA A 855 -5.63 -4.89 28.25
C ALA A 855 -5.06 -3.88 27.24
N VAL A 856 -5.35 -2.59 27.42
CA VAL A 856 -4.96 -1.52 26.46
C VAL A 856 -3.46 -1.46 26.20
N ASP A 857 -2.63 -1.85 27.17
CA ASP A 857 -1.18 -1.85 27.06
C ASP A 857 -0.65 -2.88 26.04
N TRP A 858 -1.45 -3.88 25.70
CA TRP A 858 -1.13 -4.82 24.62
C TRP A 858 -1.07 -4.13 23.24
N TYR A 859 -1.80 -3.03 23.07
CA TYR A 859 -1.87 -2.26 21.82
C TYR A 859 -0.86 -1.11 21.77
N THR A 860 0.09 -1.04 22.70
CA THR A 860 1.16 -0.04 22.65
C THR A 860 2.06 -0.23 21.44
N GLU A 861 2.61 0.85 20.95
CA GLU A 861 3.59 0.85 19.88
C GLU A 861 4.99 0.45 20.40
N PRO A 862 5.91 0.03 19.50
CA PRO A 862 7.26 -0.36 19.91
C PRO A 862 7.98 0.71 20.72
N GLY A 863 8.79 0.27 21.66
CA GLY A 863 9.76 1.09 22.38
C GLY A 863 10.90 1.54 21.47
N ARG A 864 12.01 1.95 22.08
CA ARG A 864 13.21 2.32 21.32
C ARG A 864 13.74 1.14 20.51
N SER A 865 13.91 1.35 19.23
CA SER A 865 14.41 0.33 18.30
C SER A 865 15.52 0.89 17.40
N VAL A 866 16.33 0.00 16.85
CA VAL A 866 17.43 0.31 15.94
C VAL A 866 17.22 -0.40 14.63
N ARG A 867 17.43 0.32 13.53
CA ARG A 867 17.37 -0.23 12.19
C ARG A 867 18.66 0.09 11.45
N VAL A 868 19.20 -0.87 10.72
CA VAL A 868 20.38 -0.70 9.87
C VAL A 868 20.06 -1.28 8.51
N SER A 869 20.45 -0.60 7.43
CA SER A 869 20.38 -1.14 6.08
C SER A 869 21.65 -0.85 5.28
N LEU A 870 21.97 -1.77 4.41
CA LEU A 870 23.06 -1.69 3.44
C LEU A 870 22.45 -1.80 2.05
N THR A 871 22.63 -0.78 1.22
CA THR A 871 22.16 -0.77 -0.17
C THR A 871 23.36 -0.59 -1.09
N TYR A 872 23.46 -1.41 -2.13
CA TYR A 872 24.42 -1.27 -3.20
C TYR A 872 23.71 -1.19 -4.54
N GLN A 873 23.99 -0.15 -5.29
CA GLN A 873 23.46 0.06 -6.64
C GLN A 873 24.59 0.23 -7.64
N TYR A 874 24.62 -0.70 -8.62
CA TYR A 874 25.59 -0.69 -9.72
C TYR A 874 25.11 0.13 -10.90
#